data_fb67d6852ca7290eac8b39a69434fc66
#
_entry.id   fb67d6852ca7290eac8b39a69434fc66
#
_cell.length_a   1.000
_cell.length_b   1.000
_cell.length_c   1.000
_cell.angle_alpha   90.00
_cell.angle_beta   90.00
_cell.angle_gamma   90.00
#
_symmetry.space_group_name_H-M   'P 1'
#
loop_
_entity.id
_entity.type
_entity.pdbx_description
1 polymer ?
#
loop_
_entity_poly.entity_id
_entity_poly.type
_entity_poly.pdbx_seq_one_letter_code
_entity_poly.pdbx_strand_id
1 'polypeptide(L)'
;MNPEIVGREEELGSVRAFIEQDEGDPVALVLVGEPGIGKSTLWLAGVEQARARRLRVLMTRPSEAERGLAHAGLGDLFEDALDDVLPSLAPPRRRALEVALLLEDASEDPVDHRALAVAVRSALEALSEQEPVVVAVDDVQWLDPSSAGALAFALRRLEEWNVRVLLARRLVAGVEASELESALPTERVEIGPLSVGAIHRLLSDQLGRSFARQTLLRIYEQSGGNPFFALEIARALEGDVDPLEPLPVPPTLEGLVRVRLTGLPPTTRDALGLAAAIGTPSEVLLEQAGVPEGALDPALGAHVVERDDGTIRFTHPLLSSALYDDLGDQRQSVHARIADVVTDPVVRARHLALSSDEPDAEIAMTLDEAAIIAADRGASAEAAELSEQALRLTPEPEVSERGRRALAAARAHQAAGEWTRARTIATSLADAELGPVRAEALIVLAELESIDGSIGLLEEALLEAESSPVLQADIQIRLASAIRFREGFVKAHQRAGEALGLAERLDDDALRVRALAVLADLGAAIGDEEAQAQAAKALELAGESGQPRLEHLMAYVAAIAIGDERRRQFLEDEYERWRERDEPRSADALWELSLIELELGSWELAAEHAARARDIAFQYGIEIPQHHLPIAWIAVHRGQLELARETSMRALELAEQQFGLHPPYHLSVIGLVALWGGDPSTGAEWLGRAHSRALELGWFDPRNRPWTDDYVEALLELGRIDEAVEVLDAWEAGARRLGPQRILVHVLRCRGQIAAARGDIDEAMRLLDDAVARHEEVSDPYGRARALLALGVIRRRARQKRPARDAILEALAGFEQLGAETWIERCTSELGSIGGRTREEGLTPAERRVAALVAEGRTNREVAAALFLGERTVASHLTHIYAKLGIRSRTELARVLD
;
A
#
# COMPACT_ATOMS: atom_id res chain seq x y z
N MET A 1 45.75 4.54 -10.03
CA MET A 1 45.49 5.14 -11.37
C MET A 1 44.44 4.27 -12.01
N ASN A 2 43.22 4.77 -12.14
CA ASN A 2 42.18 3.99 -12.82
C ASN A 2 42.61 3.70 -14.26
N PRO A 3 42.50 2.46 -14.75
CA PRO A 3 42.73 2.18 -16.16
C PRO A 3 41.75 3.02 -16.99
N GLU A 4 42.29 3.69 -18.02
CA GLU A 4 41.48 4.50 -18.92
C GLU A 4 40.42 3.60 -19.57
N ILE A 5 39.13 3.92 -19.41
CA ILE A 5 38.04 3.12 -19.98
C ILE A 5 37.98 3.39 -21.47
N VAL A 6 38.34 2.39 -22.24
CA VAL A 6 38.55 2.51 -23.68
C VAL A 6 37.27 2.20 -24.46
N GLY A 7 36.90 3.12 -25.39
CA GLY A 7 35.84 2.89 -26.38
C GLY A 7 34.40 2.87 -25.77
N ARG A 8 34.19 3.65 -24.71
CA ARG A 8 32.93 3.77 -23.99
C ARG A 8 32.55 5.23 -23.73
N GLU A 9 32.97 6.10 -24.62
CA GLU A 9 32.84 7.55 -24.47
C GLU A 9 31.35 7.99 -24.40
N GLU A 10 30.46 7.33 -25.17
CA GLU A 10 29.03 7.64 -25.20
C GLU A 10 28.34 7.16 -23.90
N GLU A 11 28.59 5.92 -23.51
CA GLU A 11 28.00 5.33 -22.29
C GLU A 11 28.52 6.04 -21.02
N LEU A 12 29.83 6.39 -20.98
CA LEU A 12 30.39 7.24 -19.91
C LEU A 12 29.75 8.63 -19.90
N GLY A 13 29.44 9.16 -21.09
CA GLY A 13 28.70 10.42 -21.23
C GLY A 13 27.31 10.35 -20.59
N SER A 14 26.57 9.27 -20.83
CA SER A 14 25.25 9.04 -20.22
C SER A 14 25.33 8.88 -18.69
N VAL A 15 26.27 8.08 -18.20
CA VAL A 15 26.49 7.92 -16.75
C VAL A 15 26.86 9.26 -16.11
N ARG A 16 27.73 10.04 -16.78
CA ARG A 16 28.12 11.36 -16.30
C ARG A 16 26.95 12.32 -16.26
N ALA A 17 26.16 12.42 -17.33
CA ALA A 17 24.99 13.27 -17.42
C ALA A 17 23.99 12.93 -16.30
N PHE A 18 23.74 11.63 -16.05
CA PHE A 18 22.87 11.16 -14.98
C PHE A 18 23.37 11.57 -13.57
N ILE A 19 24.66 11.43 -13.29
CA ILE A 19 25.24 11.84 -12.01
C ILE A 19 25.28 13.37 -11.86
N GLU A 20 25.38 14.11 -12.96
CA GLU A 20 25.44 15.59 -13.00
C GLU A 20 24.09 16.30 -12.99
N GLN A 21 23.00 15.59 -13.20
CA GLN A 21 21.65 16.14 -13.20
C GLN A 21 21.26 16.65 -11.81
N ASP A 22 20.80 17.88 -11.67
CA ASP A 22 20.45 18.46 -10.35
C ASP A 22 18.99 18.19 -9.98
N GLU A 23 18.04 18.15 -10.93
CA GLU A 23 16.62 17.84 -10.72
C GLU A 23 16.01 17.20 -11.98
N GLY A 24 15.05 16.28 -11.82
CA GLY A 24 14.20 15.73 -12.89
C GLY A 24 14.28 14.23 -13.11
N ASP A 25 13.33 13.69 -13.85
CA ASP A 25 13.33 12.30 -14.36
C ASP A 25 14.46 12.13 -15.43
N PRO A 26 15.12 10.94 -15.46
CA PRO A 26 14.88 9.72 -14.69
C PRO A 26 15.60 9.70 -13.34
N VAL A 27 15.01 8.96 -12.36
CA VAL A 27 15.57 8.75 -11.02
C VAL A 27 16.55 7.59 -10.98
N ALA A 28 16.43 6.65 -11.92
CA ALA A 28 17.28 5.48 -12.03
C ALA A 28 17.94 5.38 -13.42
N LEU A 29 19.24 5.01 -13.43
CA LEU A 29 19.96 4.63 -14.63
C LEU A 29 20.34 3.15 -14.54
N VAL A 30 19.96 2.36 -15.55
CA VAL A 30 20.30 0.92 -15.63
C VAL A 30 21.24 0.64 -16.80
N LEU A 31 22.44 0.13 -16.50
CA LEU A 31 23.41 -0.35 -17.47
C LEU A 31 23.10 -1.83 -17.80
N VAL A 32 22.66 -2.11 -19.02
CA VAL A 32 22.20 -3.44 -19.43
C VAL A 32 23.14 -4.00 -20.50
N GLY A 33 23.52 -5.28 -20.40
CA GLY A 33 24.38 -5.90 -21.42
C GLY A 33 24.75 -7.34 -21.08
N GLU A 34 25.46 -8.00 -22.01
CA GLU A 34 25.92 -9.37 -21.84
C GLU A 34 26.93 -9.52 -20.68
N PRO A 35 27.10 -10.72 -20.11
CA PRO A 35 28.17 -11.00 -19.17
C PRO A 35 29.55 -10.67 -19.77
N GLY A 36 30.41 -9.98 -18.99
CA GLY A 36 31.80 -9.65 -19.44
C GLY A 36 31.88 -8.45 -20.38
N ILE A 37 30.81 -7.79 -20.77
CA ILE A 37 30.77 -6.66 -21.72
C ILE A 37 31.32 -5.34 -21.15
N GLY A 38 31.54 -5.25 -19.83
CA GLY A 38 32.13 -4.07 -19.17
C GLY A 38 31.12 -3.19 -18.39
N LYS A 39 29.95 -3.71 -18.03
CA LYS A 39 28.94 -3.00 -17.21
C LYS A 39 29.50 -2.54 -15.87
N SER A 40 30.08 -3.47 -15.09
CA SER A 40 30.64 -3.16 -13.76
C SER A 40 31.77 -2.11 -13.83
N THR A 41 32.51 -2.05 -14.92
CA THR A 41 33.54 -1.01 -15.14
C THR A 41 32.91 0.38 -15.30
N LEU A 42 31.85 0.49 -16.09
CA LEU A 42 31.10 1.74 -16.26
C LEU A 42 30.35 2.13 -14.98
N TRP A 43 29.77 1.15 -14.29
CA TRP A 43 29.09 1.35 -13.02
C TRP A 43 30.06 1.88 -11.95
N LEU A 44 31.26 1.29 -11.79
CA LEU A 44 32.32 1.79 -10.90
C LEU A 44 32.77 3.20 -11.27
N ALA A 45 32.87 3.52 -12.55
CA ALA A 45 33.20 4.88 -12.98
C ALA A 45 32.13 5.89 -12.56
N GLY A 46 30.85 5.50 -12.60
CA GLY A 46 29.75 6.30 -12.08
C GLY A 46 29.83 6.50 -10.58
N VAL A 47 30.12 5.45 -9.82
CA VAL A 47 30.36 5.50 -8.35
C VAL A 47 31.51 6.46 -8.01
N GLU A 48 32.62 6.35 -8.70
CA GLU A 48 33.79 7.23 -8.48
C GLU A 48 33.48 8.69 -8.81
N GLN A 49 32.74 8.91 -9.89
CA GLN A 49 32.30 10.24 -10.27
C GLN A 49 31.36 10.85 -9.23
N ALA A 50 30.41 10.07 -8.69
CA ALA A 50 29.53 10.50 -7.59
C ALA A 50 30.35 10.90 -6.34
N ARG A 51 31.33 10.07 -5.96
CA ARG A 51 32.27 10.38 -4.86
C ARG A 51 33.10 11.63 -5.11
N ALA A 52 33.59 11.82 -6.32
CA ALA A 52 34.35 13.01 -6.71
C ALA A 52 33.53 14.30 -6.60
N ARG A 53 32.21 14.21 -6.77
CA ARG A 53 31.24 15.30 -6.57
C ARG A 53 30.78 15.46 -5.12
N ARG A 54 31.29 14.67 -4.22
CA ARG A 54 30.88 14.63 -2.81
C ARG A 54 29.41 14.23 -2.60
N LEU A 55 28.89 13.38 -3.47
CA LEU A 55 27.60 12.73 -3.23
C LEU A 55 27.82 11.56 -2.26
N ARG A 56 26.86 11.32 -1.39
CA ARG A 56 26.87 10.13 -0.52
C ARG A 56 26.57 8.90 -1.37
N VAL A 57 27.47 7.94 -1.38
CA VAL A 57 27.30 6.72 -2.16
C VAL A 57 27.08 5.53 -1.24
N LEU A 58 25.90 4.93 -1.36
CA LEU A 58 25.54 3.65 -0.76
C LEU A 58 25.66 2.58 -1.85
N MET A 59 26.53 1.58 -1.67
CA MET A 59 26.80 0.64 -2.75
C MET A 59 26.77 -0.82 -2.28
N THR A 60 26.24 -1.70 -3.16
CA THR A 60 26.32 -3.15 -2.97
C THR A 60 26.64 -3.85 -4.28
N ARG A 61 27.32 -5.01 -4.21
CA ARG A 61 27.70 -5.85 -5.34
C ARG A 61 27.31 -7.29 -5.07
N PRO A 62 26.00 -7.60 -5.05
CA PRO A 62 25.50 -8.91 -4.66
C PRO A 62 25.98 -10.00 -5.62
N SER A 63 26.23 -11.19 -5.08
CA SER A 63 26.55 -12.39 -5.84
C SER A 63 25.35 -13.34 -5.92
N GLU A 64 25.40 -14.28 -6.88
CA GLU A 64 24.34 -15.30 -7.03
C GLU A 64 24.14 -16.13 -5.75
N ALA A 65 25.24 -16.45 -5.05
CA ALA A 65 25.19 -17.21 -3.80
C ALA A 65 24.51 -16.43 -2.65
N GLU A 66 24.59 -15.12 -2.65
CA GLU A 66 24.04 -14.23 -1.62
C GLU A 66 22.56 -13.90 -1.84
N ARG A 67 22.00 -14.18 -2.99
CA ARG A 67 20.60 -13.88 -3.32
C ARG A 67 19.59 -14.39 -2.29
N GLY A 68 19.87 -15.47 -1.61
CA GLY A 68 18.99 -16.01 -0.56
C GLY A 68 19.45 -15.66 0.86
N LEU A 69 20.36 -14.69 1.03
CA LEU A 69 20.77 -14.17 2.33
C LEU A 69 19.95 -12.93 2.63
N ALA A 70 18.96 -13.04 3.53
CA ALA A 70 18.07 -11.95 3.87
C ALA A 70 18.83 -10.69 4.28
N HIS A 71 18.47 -9.56 3.69
CA HIS A 71 18.98 -8.22 4.00
C HIS A 71 20.50 -8.04 3.77
N ALA A 72 21.17 -8.96 3.06
CA ALA A 72 22.60 -8.83 2.76
C ALA A 72 22.88 -7.54 1.97
N GLY A 73 22.05 -7.23 0.97
CA GLY A 73 22.19 -6.01 0.19
C GLY A 73 21.97 -4.73 1.01
N LEU A 74 21.06 -4.73 1.99
CA LEU A 74 20.89 -3.61 2.92
C LEU A 74 22.10 -3.50 3.87
N GLY A 75 22.65 -4.61 4.33
CA GLY A 75 23.87 -4.63 5.13
C GLY A 75 24.99 -3.88 4.45
N ASP A 76 25.32 -4.26 3.21
CA ASP A 76 26.36 -3.59 2.41
C ASP A 76 26.08 -2.10 2.20
N LEU A 77 24.81 -1.76 1.86
CA LEU A 77 24.43 -0.38 1.58
C LEU A 77 24.59 0.56 2.77
N PHE A 78 24.26 0.09 3.97
CA PHE A 78 24.28 0.92 5.16
C PHE A 78 25.51 0.74 6.06
N GLU A 79 26.44 -0.19 5.78
CA GLU A 79 27.61 -0.48 6.60
C GLU A 79 28.36 0.80 7.07
N ASP A 80 28.71 1.66 6.13
CA ASP A 80 29.42 2.92 6.38
C ASP A 80 28.51 4.08 6.83
N ALA A 81 27.17 3.88 6.85
CA ALA A 81 26.19 4.93 7.14
C ALA A 81 25.46 4.76 8.48
N LEU A 82 25.63 3.63 9.18
CA LEU A 82 24.88 3.29 10.39
C LEU A 82 25.01 4.34 11.49
N ASP A 83 26.21 4.85 11.73
CA ASP A 83 26.48 5.87 12.78
C ASP A 83 25.73 7.19 12.50
N ASP A 84 25.49 7.52 11.23
CA ASP A 84 24.75 8.72 10.83
C ASP A 84 23.23 8.48 10.83
N VAL A 85 22.80 7.27 10.47
CA VAL A 85 21.39 6.91 10.26
C VAL A 85 20.68 6.56 11.57
N LEU A 86 21.24 5.62 12.37
CA LEU A 86 20.57 5.09 13.56
C LEU A 86 20.12 6.15 14.58
N PRO A 87 20.92 7.21 14.86
CA PRO A 87 20.50 8.26 15.81
C PRO A 87 19.35 9.13 15.30
N SER A 88 19.14 9.20 13.96
CA SER A 88 18.10 10.02 13.33
C SER A 88 16.74 9.32 13.28
N LEU A 89 16.72 7.98 13.43
CA LEU A 89 15.51 7.19 13.34
C LEU A 89 14.72 7.16 14.65
N ALA A 90 13.40 7.22 14.55
CA ALA A 90 12.51 6.94 15.67
C ALA A 90 12.73 5.51 16.21
N PRO A 91 12.55 5.26 17.53
CA PRO A 91 12.93 4.00 18.16
C PRO A 91 12.40 2.73 17.46
N PRO A 92 11.12 2.66 17.01
CA PRO A 92 10.63 1.46 16.31
C PRO A 92 11.31 1.22 14.94
N ARG A 93 11.60 2.31 14.19
CA ARG A 93 12.28 2.25 12.88
C ARG A 93 13.75 1.87 13.03
N ARG A 94 14.39 2.48 14.04
CA ARG A 94 15.76 2.15 14.41
C ARG A 94 15.89 0.66 14.71
N ARG A 95 15.03 0.14 15.60
CA ARG A 95 15.03 -1.27 15.96
C ARG A 95 14.78 -2.19 14.73
N ALA A 96 13.85 -1.80 13.82
CA ALA A 96 13.59 -2.59 12.62
C ALA A 96 14.85 -2.71 11.74
N LEU A 97 15.62 -1.66 11.59
CA LEU A 97 16.88 -1.67 10.85
C LEU A 97 17.97 -2.45 11.62
N GLU A 98 18.10 -2.26 12.92
CA GLU A 98 19.09 -2.97 13.76
C GLU A 98 18.85 -4.49 13.75
N VAL A 99 17.60 -4.95 13.82
CA VAL A 99 17.25 -6.38 13.74
C VAL A 99 17.52 -6.95 12.35
N ALA A 100 17.16 -6.24 11.28
CA ALA A 100 17.40 -6.70 9.91
C ALA A 100 18.90 -6.83 9.60
N LEU A 101 19.72 -5.94 10.17
CA LEU A 101 21.18 -5.93 10.02
C LEU A 101 21.91 -6.78 11.08
N LEU A 102 21.19 -7.58 11.85
CA LEU A 102 21.72 -8.46 12.89
C LEU A 102 22.50 -7.74 14.02
N LEU A 103 22.19 -6.49 14.27
CA LEU A 103 22.76 -5.68 15.36
C LEU A 103 21.96 -5.85 16.66
N GLU A 104 20.68 -6.25 16.58
CA GLU A 104 19.79 -6.56 17.70
C GLU A 104 19.07 -7.88 17.45
N ASP A 105 18.66 -8.58 18.52
CA ASP A 105 17.94 -9.85 18.44
C ASP A 105 16.41 -9.59 18.31
N ALA A 106 15.75 -10.31 17.41
CA ALA A 106 14.30 -10.24 17.16
C ALA A 106 13.42 -11.01 18.16
N SER A 107 14.03 -11.77 19.09
CA SER A 107 13.35 -12.80 19.90
C SER A 107 12.21 -12.32 20.80
N GLU A 108 12.17 -11.04 21.20
CA GLU A 108 11.14 -10.51 22.10
C GLU A 108 9.98 -9.79 21.37
N ASP A 109 10.22 -9.26 20.17
CA ASP A 109 9.23 -8.50 19.40
C ASP A 109 9.58 -8.58 17.90
N PRO A 110 8.89 -9.42 17.11
CA PRO A 110 9.18 -9.61 15.69
C PRO A 110 9.05 -8.33 14.88
N VAL A 111 9.92 -8.16 13.89
CA VAL A 111 9.89 -7.01 12.98
C VAL A 111 9.06 -7.33 11.75
N ASP A 112 8.04 -6.51 11.46
CA ASP A 112 7.30 -6.58 10.21
C ASP A 112 8.20 -6.08 9.05
N HIS A 113 8.19 -6.78 7.90
CA HIS A 113 8.91 -6.36 6.68
C HIS A 113 8.57 -4.92 6.26
N ARG A 114 7.35 -4.45 6.54
CA ARG A 114 6.94 -3.06 6.27
C ARG A 114 7.65 -2.07 7.18
N ALA A 115 7.80 -2.39 8.46
CA ALA A 115 8.53 -1.53 9.40
C ALA A 115 9.98 -1.35 8.95
N LEU A 116 10.62 -2.41 8.42
CA LEU A 116 11.94 -2.33 7.81
C LEU A 116 11.96 -1.44 6.56
N ALA A 117 11.01 -1.62 5.64
CA ALA A 117 10.95 -0.83 4.40
C ALA A 117 10.80 0.68 4.69
N VAL A 118 10.07 1.00 5.76
CA VAL A 118 9.91 2.38 6.25
C VAL A 118 11.18 2.87 6.94
N ALA A 119 11.84 2.03 7.71
CA ALA A 119 13.13 2.37 8.30
C ALA A 119 14.17 2.73 7.22
N VAL A 120 14.22 1.95 6.12
CA VAL A 120 15.06 2.22 4.94
C VAL A 120 14.69 3.56 4.30
N ARG A 121 13.37 3.86 4.12
CA ARG A 121 12.93 5.16 3.63
C ARG A 121 13.43 6.30 4.52
N SER A 122 13.18 6.20 5.83
CA SER A 122 13.59 7.25 6.77
C SER A 122 15.11 7.41 6.86
N ALA A 123 15.86 6.31 6.67
CA ALA A 123 17.31 6.35 6.57
C ALA A 123 17.79 7.13 5.32
N LEU A 124 17.19 6.87 4.17
CA LEU A 124 17.51 7.59 2.93
C LEU A 124 17.08 9.06 3.00
N GLU A 125 15.92 9.39 3.60
CA GLU A 125 15.47 10.75 3.87
C GLU A 125 16.50 11.50 4.73
N ALA A 126 16.89 10.93 5.86
CA ALA A 126 17.86 11.55 6.78
C ALA A 126 19.25 11.78 6.15
N LEU A 127 19.70 10.86 5.30
CA LEU A 127 20.94 11.03 4.55
C LEU A 127 20.80 12.10 3.46
N SER A 128 19.68 12.10 2.72
CA SER A 128 19.44 13.03 1.62
C SER A 128 19.21 14.48 2.06
N GLU A 129 18.79 14.71 3.30
CA GLU A 129 18.73 16.03 3.92
C GLU A 129 20.13 16.64 4.15
N GLN A 130 21.15 15.81 4.34
CA GLN A 130 22.52 16.26 4.58
C GLN A 130 23.29 16.50 3.28
N GLU A 131 23.21 15.55 2.34
CA GLU A 131 23.87 15.59 1.03
C GLU A 131 23.11 14.66 0.05
N PRO A 132 23.13 14.95 -1.26
CA PRO A 132 22.47 14.07 -2.24
C PRO A 132 23.05 12.65 -2.22
N VAL A 133 22.18 11.64 -2.31
CA VAL A 133 22.51 10.22 -2.17
C VAL A 133 22.50 9.51 -3.53
N VAL A 134 23.44 8.62 -3.75
CA VAL A 134 23.45 7.67 -4.86
C VAL A 134 23.40 6.26 -4.31
N VAL A 135 22.32 5.53 -4.59
CA VAL A 135 22.19 4.10 -4.31
C VAL A 135 22.70 3.34 -5.53
N ALA A 136 23.79 2.62 -5.39
CA ALA A 136 24.46 1.94 -6.47
C ALA A 136 24.44 0.42 -6.28
N VAL A 137 23.82 -0.33 -7.23
CA VAL A 137 23.74 -1.79 -7.17
C VAL A 137 24.29 -2.39 -8.46
N ASP A 138 25.41 -3.13 -8.32
CA ASP A 138 25.95 -3.93 -9.43
C ASP A 138 25.24 -5.30 -9.49
N ASP A 139 25.03 -5.85 -10.68
CA ASP A 139 24.35 -7.15 -10.87
C ASP A 139 23.00 -7.26 -10.09
N VAL A 140 22.12 -6.27 -10.22
CA VAL A 140 20.85 -6.13 -9.47
C VAL A 140 19.95 -7.38 -9.48
N GLN A 141 20.11 -8.29 -10.46
CA GLN A 141 19.39 -9.56 -10.52
C GLN A 141 19.75 -10.54 -9.37
N TRP A 142 20.84 -10.27 -8.66
CA TRP A 142 21.31 -11.06 -7.51
C TRP A 142 21.03 -10.42 -6.15
N LEU A 143 20.44 -9.21 -6.14
CA LEU A 143 20.00 -8.57 -4.90
C LEU A 143 18.95 -9.46 -4.22
N ASP A 144 19.09 -9.67 -2.92
CA ASP A 144 18.15 -10.48 -2.16
C ASP A 144 16.75 -9.86 -2.17
N PRO A 145 15.67 -10.67 -2.21
CA PRO A 145 14.31 -10.18 -2.35
C PRO A 145 13.88 -9.20 -1.25
N SER A 146 14.29 -9.41 -0.01
CA SER A 146 13.94 -8.54 1.11
C SER A 146 14.57 -7.17 1.00
N SER A 147 15.86 -7.08 0.60
CA SER A 147 16.52 -5.81 0.29
C SER A 147 15.88 -5.11 -0.91
N ALA A 148 15.60 -5.86 -2.00
CA ALA A 148 14.97 -5.31 -3.19
C ALA A 148 13.59 -4.73 -2.91
N GLY A 149 12.76 -5.43 -2.16
CA GLY A 149 11.43 -4.99 -1.75
C GLY A 149 11.47 -3.75 -0.85
N ALA A 150 12.36 -3.73 0.15
CA ALA A 150 12.51 -2.60 1.05
C ALA A 150 13.00 -1.33 0.32
N LEU A 151 13.98 -1.45 -0.58
CA LEU A 151 14.47 -0.35 -1.41
C LEU A 151 13.40 0.14 -2.40
N ALA A 152 12.72 -0.77 -3.09
CA ALA A 152 11.64 -0.42 -4.02
C ALA A 152 10.49 0.31 -3.31
N PHE A 153 10.13 -0.12 -2.11
CA PHE A 153 9.15 0.57 -1.27
C PHE A 153 9.62 1.97 -0.87
N ALA A 154 10.84 2.10 -0.35
CA ALA A 154 11.42 3.36 0.10
C ALA A 154 11.50 4.38 -1.04
N LEU A 155 12.13 4.00 -2.15
CA LEU A 155 12.42 4.89 -3.29
C LEU A 155 11.16 5.38 -4.01
N ARG A 156 10.08 4.58 -4.06
CA ARG A 156 8.78 5.03 -4.60
C ARG A 156 8.10 6.14 -3.78
N ARG A 157 8.55 6.37 -2.53
CA ARG A 157 7.88 7.24 -1.54
C ARG A 157 8.72 8.41 -1.06
N LEU A 158 9.86 8.64 -1.65
CA LEU A 158 10.66 9.84 -1.39
C LEU A 158 10.03 11.03 -2.13
N GLU A 159 9.60 12.05 -1.39
CA GLU A 159 8.87 13.21 -1.93
C GLU A 159 9.78 14.13 -2.73
N GLU A 160 11.05 14.29 -2.31
CA GLU A 160 12.08 15.05 -3.01
C GLU A 160 13.21 14.13 -3.45
N TRP A 161 13.44 14.04 -4.77
CA TRP A 161 14.39 13.12 -5.38
C TRP A 161 15.85 13.57 -5.22
N ASN A 162 16.31 13.76 -3.96
CA ASN A 162 17.74 13.90 -3.66
C ASN A 162 18.46 12.55 -3.65
N VAL A 163 17.79 11.48 -4.08
CA VAL A 163 18.31 10.11 -4.15
C VAL A 163 18.27 9.65 -5.60
N ARG A 164 19.42 9.22 -6.14
CA ARG A 164 19.56 8.63 -7.47
C ARG A 164 19.92 7.16 -7.35
N VAL A 165 19.55 6.37 -8.35
CA VAL A 165 19.78 4.93 -8.36
C VAL A 165 20.57 4.53 -9.59
N LEU A 166 21.77 3.96 -9.39
CA LEU A 166 22.66 3.49 -10.47
C LEU A 166 22.74 1.96 -10.44
N LEU A 167 22.14 1.30 -11.42
CA LEU A 167 22.03 -0.15 -11.50
C LEU A 167 22.85 -0.71 -12.64
N ALA A 168 23.37 -1.93 -12.47
CA ALA A 168 23.87 -2.75 -13.58
C ALA A 168 23.13 -4.09 -13.59
N ARG A 169 22.71 -4.54 -14.79
CA ARG A 169 21.96 -5.79 -14.98
C ARG A 169 22.48 -6.59 -16.17
N ARG A 170 22.53 -7.91 -16.03
CA ARG A 170 22.87 -8.82 -17.14
C ARG A 170 21.68 -9.05 -18.06
N LEU A 171 21.93 -9.07 -19.37
CA LEU A 171 21.00 -9.60 -20.34
C LEU A 171 21.08 -11.13 -20.30
N VAL A 172 20.10 -11.77 -19.68
CA VAL A 172 19.91 -13.21 -19.68
C VAL A 172 18.51 -13.51 -20.22
N ALA A 173 18.41 -14.44 -21.17
CA ALA A 173 17.14 -14.82 -21.76
C ALA A 173 16.21 -15.40 -20.67
N GLY A 174 14.98 -14.81 -20.53
CA GLY A 174 14.00 -15.25 -19.55
C GLY A 174 14.10 -14.60 -18.15
N VAL A 175 15.06 -13.70 -17.93
CA VAL A 175 15.14 -12.91 -16.68
C VAL A 175 14.43 -11.58 -16.91
N GLU A 176 13.32 -11.36 -16.20
CA GLU A 176 12.56 -10.10 -16.20
C GLU A 176 13.32 -8.98 -15.47
N ALA A 177 12.83 -7.74 -15.60
CA ALA A 177 13.36 -6.61 -14.85
C ALA A 177 13.17 -6.85 -13.33
N SER A 178 14.12 -6.42 -12.51
CA SER A 178 14.02 -6.53 -11.06
C SER A 178 12.86 -5.67 -10.52
N GLU A 179 12.36 -5.98 -9.32
CA GLU A 179 11.35 -5.18 -8.65
C GLU A 179 11.82 -3.73 -8.49
N LEU A 180 13.09 -3.53 -8.17
CA LEU A 180 13.69 -2.20 -8.02
C LEU A 180 13.69 -1.40 -9.34
N GLU A 181 14.02 -2.04 -10.49
CA GLU A 181 13.91 -1.39 -11.80
C GLU A 181 12.46 -1.03 -12.17
N SER A 182 11.53 -1.91 -11.83
CA SER A 182 10.12 -1.73 -12.18
C SER A 182 9.42 -0.66 -11.31
N ALA A 183 10.02 -0.35 -10.17
CA ALA A 183 9.47 0.56 -9.19
C ALA A 183 9.72 2.04 -9.49
N LEU A 184 10.66 2.37 -10.39
CA LEU A 184 11.18 3.73 -10.60
C LEU A 184 11.11 4.18 -12.05
N PRO A 185 10.99 5.51 -12.31
CA PRO A 185 11.29 6.08 -13.62
C PRO A 185 12.76 5.80 -14.00
N THR A 186 12.96 4.96 -15.02
CA THR A 186 14.27 4.39 -15.33
C THR A 186 14.71 4.69 -16.75
N GLU A 187 15.91 5.25 -16.89
CA GLU A 187 16.65 5.30 -18.15
C GLU A 187 17.49 4.02 -18.32
N ARG A 188 17.53 3.46 -19.54
CA ARG A 188 18.32 2.27 -19.86
C ARG A 188 19.40 2.59 -20.86
N VAL A 189 20.63 2.18 -20.53
CA VAL A 189 21.79 2.24 -21.43
C VAL A 189 22.22 0.83 -21.76
N GLU A 190 22.07 0.44 -23.03
CA GLU A 190 22.51 -0.87 -23.53
C GLU A 190 24.01 -0.81 -23.88
N ILE A 191 24.77 -1.70 -23.24
CA ILE A 191 26.21 -1.79 -23.44
C ILE A 191 26.49 -2.81 -24.55
N GLY A 192 26.89 -2.32 -25.70
CA GLY A 192 27.26 -3.13 -26.88
C GLY A 192 28.71 -3.61 -26.89
N PRO A 193 29.13 -4.35 -27.96
CA PRO A 193 30.50 -4.80 -28.14
C PRO A 193 31.46 -3.65 -28.37
N LEU A 194 32.72 -3.80 -27.94
CA LEU A 194 33.82 -2.86 -28.25
C LEU A 194 34.23 -2.95 -29.73
N SER A 195 34.73 -1.86 -30.28
CA SER A 195 35.36 -1.88 -31.62
C SER A 195 36.71 -2.60 -31.63
N VAL A 196 37.17 -3.02 -32.79
CA VAL A 196 38.52 -3.65 -32.97
C VAL A 196 39.62 -2.76 -32.39
N GLY A 197 39.53 -1.44 -32.61
CA GLY A 197 40.51 -0.48 -32.10
C GLY A 197 40.50 -0.36 -30.58
N ALA A 198 39.30 -0.44 -29.97
CA ALA A 198 39.13 -0.45 -28.53
C ALA A 198 39.70 -1.75 -27.92
N ILE A 199 39.38 -2.91 -28.51
CA ILE A 199 39.97 -4.20 -28.08
C ILE A 199 41.51 -4.15 -28.18
N HIS A 200 42.09 -3.59 -29.25
CA HIS A 200 43.55 -3.44 -29.36
C HIS A 200 44.14 -2.64 -28.20
N ARG A 201 43.59 -1.48 -27.89
CA ARG A 201 44.01 -0.65 -26.75
C ARG A 201 43.87 -1.39 -25.42
N LEU A 202 42.72 -2.02 -25.20
CA LEU A 202 42.44 -2.80 -23.98
C LEU A 202 43.52 -3.90 -23.75
N LEU A 203 43.83 -4.67 -24.80
CA LEU A 203 44.83 -5.74 -24.71
C LEU A 203 46.24 -5.18 -24.46
N SER A 204 46.61 -4.09 -25.13
CA SER A 204 47.88 -3.41 -24.91
C SER A 204 48.05 -2.90 -23.49
N ASP A 205 47.02 -2.23 -22.96
CA ASP A 205 47.04 -1.58 -21.64
C ASP A 205 47.00 -2.61 -20.48
N GLN A 206 46.19 -3.66 -20.60
CA GLN A 206 45.99 -4.64 -19.54
C GLN A 206 47.03 -5.76 -19.52
N LEU A 207 47.56 -6.16 -20.71
CA LEU A 207 48.52 -7.27 -20.83
C LEU A 207 49.93 -6.82 -21.18
N GLY A 208 50.13 -5.54 -21.51
CA GLY A 208 51.44 -5.04 -21.97
C GLY A 208 51.89 -5.70 -23.29
N ARG A 209 50.99 -6.29 -24.07
CA ARG A 209 51.27 -7.07 -25.30
C ARG A 209 50.50 -6.48 -26.47
N SER A 210 51.18 -6.36 -27.59
CA SER A 210 50.59 -6.01 -28.88
C SER A 210 50.53 -7.25 -29.78
N PHE A 211 49.40 -7.43 -30.45
CA PHE A 211 49.15 -8.54 -31.36
C PHE A 211 49.23 -8.06 -32.83
N ALA A 212 49.74 -8.93 -33.71
CA ALA A 212 49.70 -8.68 -35.16
C ALA A 212 48.24 -8.48 -35.61
N ARG A 213 48.00 -7.60 -36.59
CA ARG A 213 46.65 -7.22 -37.03
C ARG A 213 45.72 -8.41 -37.35
N GLN A 214 46.29 -9.44 -37.98
CA GLN A 214 45.53 -10.66 -38.31
C GLN A 214 45.09 -11.42 -37.04
N THR A 215 46.01 -11.59 -36.09
CA THR A 215 45.68 -12.22 -34.78
C THR A 215 44.66 -11.39 -34.00
N LEU A 216 44.81 -10.04 -34.00
CA LEU A 216 43.86 -9.16 -33.34
C LEU A 216 42.44 -9.27 -33.94
N LEU A 217 42.31 -9.33 -35.28
CA LEU A 217 41.02 -9.51 -35.95
C LEU A 217 40.37 -10.84 -35.58
N ARG A 218 41.12 -11.89 -35.44
CA ARG A 218 40.66 -13.23 -35.04
C ARG A 218 40.21 -13.25 -33.57
N ILE A 219 40.95 -12.59 -32.66
CA ILE A 219 40.56 -12.39 -31.27
C ILE A 219 39.21 -11.62 -31.23
N TYR A 220 39.09 -10.58 -32.04
CA TYR A 220 37.86 -9.77 -32.14
C TYR A 220 36.69 -10.60 -32.67
N GLU A 221 36.88 -11.33 -33.78
CA GLU A 221 35.83 -12.17 -34.37
C GLU A 221 35.36 -13.26 -33.40
N GLN A 222 36.27 -13.90 -32.68
CA GLN A 222 35.93 -14.96 -31.73
C GLN A 222 35.32 -14.43 -30.45
N SER A 223 35.76 -13.27 -29.96
CA SER A 223 35.18 -12.63 -28.77
C SER A 223 33.89 -11.88 -29.07
N GLY A 224 33.53 -11.64 -30.34
CA GLY A 224 32.40 -10.78 -30.71
C GLY A 224 32.55 -9.35 -30.22
N GLY A 225 33.75 -8.88 -29.91
CA GLY A 225 34.02 -7.57 -29.30
C GLY A 225 33.70 -7.50 -27.78
N ASN A 226 33.48 -8.64 -27.14
CA ASN A 226 33.33 -8.71 -25.68
C ASN A 226 34.72 -8.56 -25.01
N PRO A 227 34.94 -7.53 -24.17
CA PRO A 227 36.28 -7.21 -23.63
C PRO A 227 36.85 -8.31 -22.74
N PHE A 228 36.03 -8.92 -21.88
CA PHE A 228 36.46 -9.99 -20.99
C PHE A 228 36.85 -11.23 -21.80
N PHE A 229 36.04 -11.61 -22.78
CA PHE A 229 36.33 -12.74 -23.65
C PHE A 229 37.60 -12.49 -24.46
N ALA A 230 37.82 -11.29 -25.02
CA ALA A 230 39.03 -10.92 -25.74
C ALA A 230 40.29 -11.02 -24.85
N LEU A 231 40.20 -10.57 -23.58
CA LEU A 231 41.30 -10.69 -22.62
C LEU A 231 41.62 -12.14 -22.29
N GLU A 232 40.63 -12.99 -22.08
CA GLU A 232 40.83 -14.40 -21.79
C GLU A 232 41.44 -15.15 -22.99
N ILE A 233 41.00 -14.87 -24.22
CA ILE A 233 41.64 -15.39 -25.44
C ILE A 233 43.11 -14.97 -25.46
N ALA A 234 43.40 -13.67 -25.30
CA ALA A 234 44.74 -13.12 -25.37
C ALA A 234 45.71 -13.66 -24.29
N ARG A 235 45.17 -13.92 -23.06
CA ARG A 235 45.92 -14.56 -21.96
C ARG A 235 46.27 -16.01 -22.27
N ALA A 236 45.35 -16.75 -22.91
CA ALA A 236 45.56 -18.15 -23.26
C ALA A 236 46.53 -18.38 -24.44
N LEU A 237 46.83 -17.31 -25.21
CA LEU A 237 47.78 -17.38 -26.31
C LEU A 237 49.22 -17.28 -25.81
N GLU A 238 49.99 -18.38 -25.94
CA GLU A 238 51.40 -18.45 -25.63
C GLU A 238 52.24 -18.28 -26.92
N GLY A 239 53.13 -17.27 -26.97
CA GLY A 239 54.04 -17.04 -28.10
C GLY A 239 53.41 -16.43 -29.36
N ASP A 240 54.12 -16.52 -30.48
CA ASP A 240 53.67 -16.08 -31.82
C ASP A 240 52.71 -17.16 -32.40
N VAL A 241 51.50 -16.75 -32.72
CA VAL A 241 50.45 -17.59 -33.32
C VAL A 241 50.54 -17.50 -34.83
N ASP A 242 50.55 -18.64 -35.52
CA ASP A 242 50.51 -18.68 -36.98
C ASP A 242 49.22 -18.00 -37.50
N PRO A 243 49.32 -16.97 -38.33
CA PRO A 243 48.14 -16.25 -38.83
C PRO A 243 47.17 -17.11 -39.67
N LEU A 244 47.62 -18.28 -40.16
CA LEU A 244 46.88 -19.16 -41.05
C LEU A 244 46.13 -20.29 -40.29
N GLU A 245 46.54 -20.59 -39.04
CA GLU A 245 45.93 -21.65 -38.24
C GLU A 245 44.81 -21.08 -37.29
N PRO A 246 43.75 -21.83 -36.97
CA PRO A 246 42.76 -21.45 -35.96
C PRO A 246 43.42 -21.09 -34.62
N LEU A 247 42.86 -20.17 -33.83
CA LEU A 247 43.38 -19.86 -32.50
C LEU A 247 43.34 -21.14 -31.63
N PRO A 248 44.49 -21.52 -30.98
CA PRO A 248 44.58 -22.75 -30.19
C PRO A 248 43.89 -22.57 -28.80
N VAL A 249 42.67 -22.07 -28.78
CA VAL A 249 41.89 -21.78 -27.58
C VAL A 249 40.41 -22.23 -27.78
N PRO A 250 39.68 -22.59 -26.71
CA PRO A 250 38.27 -22.91 -26.80
C PRO A 250 37.48 -21.79 -27.49
N PRO A 251 36.46 -22.14 -28.31
CA PRO A 251 35.68 -21.15 -29.07
C PRO A 251 34.64 -20.39 -28.22
N THR A 252 34.50 -20.77 -26.95
CA THR A 252 33.51 -20.13 -26.02
C THR A 252 34.24 -19.56 -24.81
N LEU A 253 33.64 -18.47 -24.27
CA LEU A 253 34.13 -17.84 -23.03
C LEU A 253 34.14 -18.83 -21.86
N GLU A 254 33.05 -19.63 -21.71
CA GLU A 254 32.93 -20.68 -20.70
C GLU A 254 34.04 -21.72 -20.79
N GLY A 255 34.38 -22.17 -22.02
CA GLY A 255 35.50 -23.08 -22.26
C GLY A 255 36.85 -22.50 -21.84
N LEU A 256 37.11 -21.19 -22.10
CA LEU A 256 38.35 -20.51 -21.66
C LEU A 256 38.42 -20.39 -20.14
N VAL A 257 37.31 -19.99 -19.48
CA VAL A 257 37.22 -19.91 -18.03
C VAL A 257 37.54 -21.28 -17.42
N ARG A 258 36.95 -22.35 -17.95
CA ARG A 258 37.22 -23.73 -17.51
C ARG A 258 38.66 -24.16 -17.66
N VAL A 259 39.32 -23.87 -18.80
CA VAL A 259 40.75 -24.14 -19.00
C VAL A 259 41.59 -23.40 -17.96
N ARG A 260 41.30 -22.14 -17.68
CA ARG A 260 42.00 -21.34 -16.68
C ARG A 260 41.88 -21.95 -15.26
N LEU A 261 40.71 -22.38 -14.90
CA LEU A 261 40.42 -22.98 -13.58
C LEU A 261 41.06 -24.35 -13.44
N THR A 262 41.07 -25.18 -14.50
CA THR A 262 41.69 -26.51 -14.46
C THR A 262 43.22 -26.46 -14.36
N GLY A 263 43.87 -25.36 -14.72
CA GLY A 263 45.31 -25.10 -14.54
C GLY A 263 45.69 -24.84 -13.07
N LEU A 264 44.78 -24.60 -12.16
CA LEU A 264 45.06 -24.37 -10.74
C LEU A 264 45.24 -25.67 -9.96
N PRO A 265 46.02 -25.65 -8.86
CA PRO A 265 46.16 -26.81 -7.97
C PRO A 265 44.81 -27.34 -7.43
N PRO A 266 44.69 -28.64 -7.20
CA PRO A 266 43.44 -29.23 -6.67
C PRO A 266 42.97 -28.59 -5.35
N THR A 267 43.90 -28.30 -4.44
CA THR A 267 43.62 -27.63 -3.15
C THR A 267 43.09 -26.20 -3.35
N THR A 268 43.61 -25.49 -4.36
CA THR A 268 43.12 -24.15 -4.73
C THR A 268 41.71 -24.23 -5.33
N ARG A 269 41.44 -25.23 -6.17
CA ARG A 269 40.11 -25.44 -6.76
C ARG A 269 39.06 -25.82 -5.72
N ASP A 270 39.44 -26.68 -4.73
CA ASP A 270 38.54 -26.99 -3.59
C ASP A 270 38.21 -25.71 -2.76
N ALA A 271 39.22 -24.87 -2.46
CA ALA A 271 39.02 -23.61 -1.78
C ALA A 271 38.14 -22.64 -2.57
N LEU A 272 38.34 -22.55 -3.88
CA LEU A 272 37.52 -21.71 -4.77
C LEU A 272 36.08 -22.25 -4.91
N GLY A 273 35.88 -23.57 -4.89
CA GLY A 273 34.56 -24.20 -4.88
C GLY A 273 33.75 -23.83 -3.63
N LEU A 274 34.38 -23.84 -2.45
CA LEU A 274 33.80 -23.34 -1.22
C LEU A 274 33.48 -21.85 -1.29
N ALA A 275 34.44 -21.05 -1.78
CA ALA A 275 34.24 -19.61 -1.93
C ALA A 275 33.07 -19.31 -2.88
N ALA A 276 32.93 -20.06 -3.98
CA ALA A 276 31.82 -19.90 -4.93
C ALA A 276 30.46 -20.26 -4.34
N ALA A 277 30.41 -21.24 -3.44
CA ALA A 277 29.17 -21.66 -2.77
C ALA A 277 28.76 -20.74 -1.63
N ILE A 278 29.68 -19.97 -1.02
CA ILE A 278 29.42 -19.00 0.03
C ILE A 278 29.09 -17.62 -0.58
N GLY A 279 29.73 -17.23 -1.68
CA GLY A 279 29.63 -15.91 -2.33
C GLY A 279 30.84 -15.03 -2.01
N THR A 280 30.81 -14.35 -0.89
CA THR A 280 31.89 -13.43 -0.44
C THR A 280 32.42 -13.87 0.94
N PRO A 281 33.13 -15.02 1.03
CA PRO A 281 33.57 -15.56 2.31
C PRO A 281 34.72 -14.74 2.89
N SER A 282 34.75 -14.62 4.25
CA SER A 282 35.98 -14.22 4.94
C SER A 282 37.02 -15.32 4.89
N GLU A 283 38.31 -14.95 4.91
CA GLU A 283 39.40 -15.94 5.03
C GLU A 283 39.23 -16.84 6.27
N VAL A 284 38.77 -16.29 7.39
CA VAL A 284 38.50 -17.03 8.63
C VAL A 284 37.45 -18.12 8.42
N LEU A 285 36.36 -17.81 7.70
CA LEU A 285 35.31 -18.78 7.42
C LEU A 285 35.81 -19.95 6.54
N LEU A 286 36.63 -19.62 5.52
CA LEU A 286 37.25 -20.63 4.68
C LEU A 286 38.22 -21.54 5.48
N GLU A 287 39.03 -20.98 6.38
CA GLU A 287 39.88 -21.75 7.29
C GLU A 287 39.07 -22.68 8.20
N GLN A 288 38.01 -22.20 8.79
CA GLN A 288 37.08 -23.01 9.59
C GLN A 288 36.42 -24.12 8.75
N ALA A 289 36.13 -23.88 7.47
CA ALA A 289 35.62 -24.89 6.54
C ALA A 289 36.75 -25.84 6.04
N GLY A 290 37.97 -25.73 6.58
CA GLY A 290 39.06 -26.65 6.34
C GLY A 290 39.93 -26.28 5.11
N VAL A 291 39.91 -25.04 4.65
CA VAL A 291 40.82 -24.56 3.62
C VAL A 291 42.21 -24.31 4.23
N PRO A 292 43.27 -24.93 3.73
CA PRO A 292 44.63 -24.72 4.21
C PRO A 292 45.13 -23.29 3.98
N GLU A 293 45.91 -22.75 4.92
CA GLU A 293 46.62 -21.46 4.76
C GLU A 293 47.40 -21.42 3.45
N GLY A 294 47.27 -20.33 2.68
CA GLY A 294 47.93 -20.13 1.38
C GLY A 294 47.30 -20.91 0.22
N ALA A 295 46.25 -21.67 0.42
CA ALA A 295 45.57 -22.41 -0.65
C ALA A 295 45.03 -21.53 -1.78
N LEU A 296 44.69 -20.27 -1.48
CA LEU A 296 44.23 -19.29 -2.45
C LEU A 296 45.31 -18.50 -3.16
N ASP A 297 46.60 -18.59 -2.72
CA ASP A 297 47.69 -17.81 -3.33
C ASP A 297 47.85 -18.03 -4.86
N PRO A 298 47.71 -19.29 -5.38
CA PRO A 298 47.76 -19.49 -6.84
C PRO A 298 46.59 -18.81 -7.58
N ALA A 299 45.41 -18.73 -6.95
CA ALA A 299 44.24 -18.08 -7.54
C ALA A 299 44.36 -16.53 -7.51
N LEU A 300 44.92 -15.97 -6.43
CA LEU A 300 45.30 -14.56 -6.35
C LEU A 300 46.32 -14.19 -7.41
N GLY A 301 47.43 -15.00 -7.55
CA GLY A 301 48.44 -14.83 -8.58
C GLY A 301 47.90 -14.95 -10.01
N ALA A 302 46.85 -15.75 -10.21
CA ALA A 302 46.18 -15.89 -11.51
C ALA A 302 45.05 -14.87 -11.71
N HIS A 303 44.82 -13.93 -10.79
CA HIS A 303 43.71 -12.96 -10.83
C HIS A 303 42.33 -13.61 -10.99
N VAL A 304 42.09 -14.76 -10.37
CA VAL A 304 40.76 -15.41 -10.29
C VAL A 304 39.94 -14.83 -9.16
N VAL A 305 40.61 -14.56 -8.04
CA VAL A 305 40.07 -13.87 -6.89
C VAL A 305 40.93 -12.71 -6.46
N GLU A 306 40.38 -11.80 -5.68
CA GLU A 306 41.06 -10.69 -5.02
C GLU A 306 40.73 -10.67 -3.53
N ARG A 307 41.60 -10.05 -2.72
CA ARG A 307 41.34 -9.76 -1.31
C ARG A 307 40.81 -8.35 -1.20
N ASP A 308 39.69 -8.22 -0.53
CA ASP A 308 39.03 -6.96 -0.24
C ASP A 308 38.66 -6.96 1.25
N ASP A 309 39.35 -6.20 2.07
CA ASP A 309 39.18 -6.03 3.52
C ASP A 309 38.92 -7.34 4.33
N GLY A 310 39.75 -8.35 4.04
CA GLY A 310 39.68 -9.67 4.72
C GLY A 310 38.65 -10.64 4.17
N THR A 311 37.95 -10.27 3.09
CA THR A 311 37.05 -11.12 2.32
C THR A 311 37.69 -11.55 1.01
N ILE A 312 37.26 -12.67 0.46
CA ILE A 312 37.67 -13.19 -0.84
C ILE A 312 36.56 -12.95 -1.84
N ARG A 313 36.91 -12.23 -2.91
CA ARG A 313 35.96 -11.88 -3.97
C ARG A 313 36.46 -12.38 -5.33
N PHE A 314 35.55 -12.93 -6.14
CA PHE A 314 35.91 -13.29 -7.53
C PHE A 314 36.08 -12.04 -8.39
N THR A 315 37.14 -11.98 -9.18
CA THR A 315 37.42 -10.87 -10.11
C THR A 315 36.36 -10.75 -11.20
N HIS A 316 35.66 -11.85 -11.50
CA HIS A 316 34.54 -11.86 -12.41
C HIS A 316 33.51 -12.93 -12.01
N PRO A 317 32.19 -12.61 -11.98
CA PRO A 317 31.16 -13.57 -11.54
C PRO A 317 31.08 -14.86 -12.37
N LEU A 318 31.45 -14.85 -13.66
CA LEU A 318 31.55 -16.08 -14.47
C LEU A 318 32.53 -17.10 -13.93
N LEU A 319 33.56 -16.66 -13.20
CA LEU A 319 34.50 -17.56 -12.55
C LEU A 319 33.87 -18.30 -11.38
N SER A 320 33.06 -17.60 -10.59
CA SER A 320 32.27 -18.18 -9.47
C SER A 320 31.23 -19.17 -10.00
N SER A 321 30.39 -18.77 -10.96
CA SER A 321 29.37 -19.65 -11.54
C SER A 321 29.97 -20.90 -12.18
N ALA A 322 31.07 -20.76 -12.95
CA ALA A 322 31.72 -21.91 -13.56
C ALA A 322 32.30 -22.89 -12.53
N LEU A 323 32.89 -22.37 -11.44
CA LEU A 323 33.42 -23.20 -10.34
C LEU A 323 32.30 -23.92 -9.59
N TYR A 324 31.22 -23.22 -9.33
CA TYR A 324 30.04 -23.81 -8.67
C TYR A 324 29.41 -24.92 -9.55
N ASP A 325 29.34 -24.70 -10.87
CA ASP A 325 28.86 -25.70 -11.83
C ASP A 325 29.80 -26.92 -11.92
N ASP A 326 31.10 -26.69 -11.88
CA ASP A 326 32.11 -27.76 -11.93
C ASP A 326 32.16 -28.65 -10.66
N LEU A 327 31.51 -28.19 -9.53
CA LEU A 327 31.34 -29.00 -8.33
C LEU A 327 30.53 -30.29 -8.57
N GLY A 328 29.54 -30.25 -9.49
CA GLY A 328 28.74 -31.43 -9.84
C GLY A 328 28.22 -32.16 -8.60
N ASP A 329 28.56 -33.48 -8.49
CA ASP A 329 28.17 -34.32 -7.35
C ASP A 329 28.79 -33.89 -6.00
N GLN A 330 29.82 -33.03 -6.02
CA GLN A 330 30.45 -32.51 -4.79
C GLN A 330 29.64 -31.36 -4.14
N ARG A 331 28.67 -30.78 -4.83
CA ARG A 331 27.85 -29.67 -4.29
C ARG A 331 27.30 -29.99 -2.91
N GLN A 332 26.68 -31.15 -2.73
CA GLN A 332 26.12 -31.56 -1.47
C GLN A 332 27.13 -31.58 -0.32
N SER A 333 28.33 -32.16 -0.58
CA SER A 333 29.38 -32.21 0.43
C SER A 333 30.00 -30.83 0.73
N VAL A 334 30.06 -29.94 -0.24
CA VAL A 334 30.47 -28.54 -0.05
C VAL A 334 29.50 -27.80 0.82
N HIS A 335 28.19 -27.89 0.54
CA HIS A 335 27.17 -27.26 1.38
C HIS A 335 27.11 -27.84 2.79
N ALA A 336 27.29 -29.15 2.97
CA ALA A 336 27.38 -29.76 4.31
C ALA A 336 28.56 -29.17 5.12
N ARG A 337 29.75 -29.04 4.50
CA ARG A 337 30.93 -28.41 5.14
C ARG A 337 30.70 -26.98 5.56
N ILE A 338 30.00 -26.22 4.74
CA ILE A 338 29.63 -24.83 5.04
C ILE A 338 28.64 -24.78 6.21
N ALA A 339 27.61 -25.61 6.19
CA ALA A 339 26.61 -25.71 7.26
C ALA A 339 27.22 -26.03 8.64
N ASP A 340 28.34 -26.76 8.68
CA ASP A 340 29.06 -27.11 9.92
C ASP A 340 29.77 -25.92 10.58
N VAL A 341 30.12 -24.88 9.80
CA VAL A 341 30.93 -23.73 10.29
C VAL A 341 30.15 -22.42 10.37
N VAL A 342 29.06 -22.29 9.62
CA VAL A 342 28.21 -21.09 9.65
C VAL A 342 27.41 -21.04 10.95
N THR A 343 27.44 -19.89 11.62
CA THR A 343 26.77 -19.69 12.92
C THR A 343 25.37 -19.13 12.80
N ASP A 344 25.06 -18.35 11.73
CA ASP A 344 23.70 -17.84 11.53
C ASP A 344 22.74 -18.99 11.19
N PRO A 345 21.63 -19.16 11.93
CA PRO A 345 20.71 -20.29 11.78
C PRO A 345 20.02 -20.32 10.42
N VAL A 346 19.73 -19.15 9.80
CA VAL A 346 19.05 -19.05 8.51
C VAL A 346 19.99 -19.49 7.38
N VAL A 347 21.22 -18.96 7.39
CA VAL A 347 22.25 -19.33 6.42
C VAL A 347 22.61 -20.82 6.56
N ARG A 348 22.75 -21.32 7.79
CA ARG A 348 23.02 -22.72 8.06
C ARG A 348 21.92 -23.62 7.52
N ALA A 349 20.65 -23.33 7.80
CA ALA A 349 19.52 -24.12 7.32
C ALA A 349 19.47 -24.18 5.79
N ARG A 350 19.75 -23.07 5.10
CA ARG A 350 19.85 -23.03 3.64
C ARG A 350 20.92 -23.97 3.10
N HIS A 351 22.12 -23.96 3.67
CA HIS A 351 23.18 -24.87 3.26
C HIS A 351 22.84 -26.35 3.58
N LEU A 352 22.13 -26.61 4.67
CA LEU A 352 21.60 -27.96 4.97
C LEU A 352 20.60 -28.39 3.89
N ALA A 353 19.68 -27.51 3.47
CA ALA A 353 18.73 -27.84 2.40
C ALA A 353 19.40 -28.18 1.06
N LEU A 354 20.53 -27.50 0.75
CA LEU A 354 21.33 -27.74 -0.46
C LEU A 354 22.27 -28.93 -0.33
N SER A 355 22.49 -29.47 0.88
CA SER A 355 23.32 -30.63 1.10
C SER A 355 22.60 -31.97 0.90
N SER A 356 21.26 -31.96 0.73
CA SER A 356 20.45 -33.16 0.53
C SER A 356 19.38 -32.99 -0.54
N ASP A 357 19.31 -33.95 -1.46
CA ASP A 357 18.19 -34.08 -2.42
C ASP A 357 17.10 -35.03 -1.92
N GLU A 358 17.45 -35.89 -0.96
CA GLU A 358 16.52 -36.84 -0.36
C GLU A 358 15.79 -36.23 0.84
N PRO A 359 14.53 -36.61 1.06
CA PRO A 359 13.76 -36.20 2.24
C PRO A 359 14.47 -36.55 3.56
N ASP A 360 14.59 -35.56 4.45
CA ASP A 360 15.22 -35.66 5.76
C ASP A 360 14.45 -34.85 6.80
N ALA A 361 13.91 -35.56 7.80
CA ALA A 361 13.04 -34.94 8.82
C ALA A 361 13.79 -33.97 9.74
N GLU A 362 15.07 -34.19 10.03
CA GLU A 362 15.88 -33.33 10.88
C GLU A 362 16.23 -32.03 10.17
N ILE A 363 16.61 -32.12 8.87
CA ILE A 363 16.83 -30.93 8.03
C ILE A 363 15.51 -30.14 7.86
N ALA A 364 14.39 -30.83 7.61
CA ALA A 364 13.09 -30.19 7.47
C ALA A 364 12.66 -29.44 8.74
N MET A 365 12.93 -29.99 9.94
CA MET A 365 12.67 -29.30 11.21
C MET A 365 13.58 -28.08 11.40
N THR A 366 14.86 -28.18 11.07
CA THR A 366 15.78 -27.04 11.11
C THR A 366 15.35 -25.91 10.18
N LEU A 367 14.79 -26.24 9.02
CA LEU A 367 14.23 -25.27 8.07
C LEU A 367 12.95 -24.61 8.59
N ASP A 368 12.08 -25.34 9.31
CA ASP A 368 10.91 -24.76 9.98
C ASP A 368 11.35 -23.67 10.99
N GLU A 369 12.34 -23.96 11.83
CA GLU A 369 12.88 -23.03 12.82
C GLU A 369 13.52 -21.81 12.15
N ALA A 370 14.31 -22.03 11.08
CA ALA A 370 14.94 -20.96 10.33
C ALA A 370 13.93 -20.06 9.59
N ALA A 371 12.83 -20.63 9.10
CA ALA A 371 11.75 -19.86 8.47
C ALA A 371 11.08 -18.91 9.45
N ILE A 372 10.86 -19.36 10.70
CA ILE A 372 10.33 -18.50 11.78
C ILE A 372 11.32 -17.36 12.06
N ILE A 373 12.61 -17.66 12.22
CA ILE A 373 13.64 -16.65 12.49
C ILE A 373 13.73 -15.63 11.34
N ALA A 374 13.66 -16.08 10.09
CA ALA A 374 13.65 -15.20 8.93
C ALA A 374 12.41 -14.28 8.93
N ALA A 375 11.23 -14.84 9.22
CA ALA A 375 10.00 -14.06 9.34
C ALA A 375 10.08 -13.01 10.46
N ASP A 376 10.62 -13.36 11.62
CA ASP A 376 10.80 -12.46 12.77
C ASP A 376 11.79 -11.33 12.48
N ARG A 377 12.73 -11.56 11.55
CA ARG A 377 13.66 -10.53 11.02
C ARG A 377 13.06 -9.68 9.90
N GLY A 378 11.78 -9.90 9.54
CA GLY A 378 11.11 -9.20 8.44
C GLY A 378 11.47 -9.69 7.04
N ALA A 379 12.17 -10.82 6.92
CA ALA A 379 12.58 -11.46 5.66
C ALA A 379 11.51 -12.43 5.15
N SER A 380 10.34 -11.93 4.78
CA SER A 380 9.17 -12.75 4.40
C SER A 380 9.41 -13.63 3.18
N ALA A 381 10.18 -13.16 2.20
CA ALA A 381 10.48 -13.92 0.99
C ALA A 381 11.38 -15.12 1.28
N GLU A 382 12.43 -14.93 2.07
CA GLU A 382 13.33 -15.99 2.51
C GLU A 382 12.63 -16.98 3.44
N ALA A 383 11.74 -16.52 4.32
CA ALA A 383 10.90 -17.37 5.15
C ALA A 383 10.01 -18.29 4.31
N ALA A 384 9.44 -17.76 3.20
CA ALA A 384 8.63 -18.53 2.27
C ALA A 384 9.46 -19.59 1.53
N GLU A 385 10.65 -19.26 1.05
CA GLU A 385 11.58 -20.20 0.42
C GLU A 385 11.98 -21.32 1.39
N LEU A 386 12.37 -20.98 2.61
CA LEU A 386 12.74 -21.97 3.65
C LEU A 386 11.57 -22.90 4.01
N SER A 387 10.36 -22.36 4.15
CA SER A 387 9.15 -23.14 4.42
C SER A 387 8.83 -24.12 3.28
N GLU A 388 9.04 -23.72 2.03
CA GLU A 388 8.86 -24.59 0.87
C GLU A 388 9.94 -25.69 0.80
N GLN A 389 11.19 -25.36 1.16
CA GLN A 389 12.27 -26.36 1.28
C GLN A 389 11.99 -27.35 2.41
N ALA A 390 11.45 -26.90 3.55
CA ALA A 390 11.03 -27.77 4.64
C ALA A 390 9.95 -28.76 4.17
N LEU A 391 8.97 -28.29 3.39
CA LEU A 391 7.95 -29.14 2.78
C LEU A 391 8.57 -30.16 1.81
N ARG A 392 9.49 -29.72 0.93
CA ARG A 392 10.20 -30.60 -0.03
C ARG A 392 10.94 -31.73 0.66
N LEU A 393 11.63 -31.43 1.74
CA LEU A 393 12.47 -32.40 2.49
C LEU A 393 11.69 -33.22 3.53
N THR A 394 10.37 -33.03 3.62
CA THR A 394 9.52 -33.82 4.52
C THR A 394 9.33 -35.25 3.98
N PRO A 395 9.66 -36.32 4.74
CA PRO A 395 9.46 -37.70 4.31
C PRO A 395 7.99 -38.04 4.02
N GLU A 396 7.72 -38.82 2.96
CA GLU A 396 6.36 -39.19 2.56
C GLU A 396 5.51 -39.87 3.64
N PRO A 397 6.06 -40.74 4.55
CA PRO A 397 5.27 -41.36 5.60
C PRO A 397 4.72 -40.35 6.65
N GLU A 398 5.29 -39.16 6.73
CA GLU A 398 4.89 -38.13 7.69
C GLU A 398 3.75 -37.23 7.17
N VAL A 399 2.60 -37.83 6.84
CA VAL A 399 1.45 -37.12 6.21
C VAL A 399 1.01 -35.89 7.03
N SER A 400 0.93 -36.02 8.36
CA SER A 400 0.52 -34.93 9.26
C SER A 400 1.49 -33.74 9.20
N GLU A 401 2.80 -34.00 9.25
CA GLU A 401 3.84 -32.97 9.16
C GLU A 401 3.87 -32.33 7.77
N ARG A 402 3.67 -33.13 6.72
CA ARG A 402 3.61 -32.65 5.36
C ARG A 402 2.44 -31.67 5.15
N GLY A 403 1.25 -31.95 5.68
CA GLY A 403 0.10 -31.04 5.66
C GLY A 403 0.36 -29.74 6.43
N ARG A 404 0.93 -29.85 7.64
CA ARG A 404 1.33 -28.70 8.47
C ARG A 404 2.33 -27.79 7.74
N ARG A 405 3.38 -28.36 7.13
CA ARG A 405 4.42 -27.60 6.41
C ARG A 405 3.89 -27.01 5.12
N ALA A 406 2.99 -27.70 4.39
CA ALA A 406 2.33 -27.13 3.21
C ALA A 406 1.50 -25.89 3.58
N LEU A 407 0.77 -25.95 4.70
CA LEU A 407 0.03 -24.82 5.22
C LEU A 407 0.95 -23.66 5.64
N ALA A 408 2.05 -23.96 6.34
CA ALA A 408 3.05 -22.97 6.73
C ALA A 408 3.67 -22.30 5.50
N ALA A 409 4.04 -23.06 4.47
CA ALA A 409 4.56 -22.52 3.20
C ALA A 409 3.52 -21.64 2.48
N ALA A 410 2.25 -22.05 2.41
CA ALA A 410 1.19 -21.23 1.81
C ALA A 410 1.03 -19.89 2.53
N ARG A 411 1.03 -19.89 3.87
CA ARG A 411 0.95 -18.67 4.69
C ARG A 411 2.19 -17.79 4.56
N ALA A 412 3.39 -18.38 4.48
CA ALA A 412 4.65 -17.65 4.29
C ALA A 412 4.69 -16.95 2.91
N HIS A 413 4.31 -17.63 1.83
CA HIS A 413 4.17 -17.01 0.50
C HIS A 413 3.10 -15.93 0.48
N GLN A 414 1.99 -16.10 1.21
CA GLN A 414 0.98 -15.06 1.37
C GLN A 414 1.56 -13.82 2.07
N ALA A 415 2.33 -14.00 3.15
CA ALA A 415 2.99 -12.91 3.86
C ALA A 415 4.07 -12.22 3.02
N ALA A 416 4.73 -12.94 2.11
CA ALA A 416 5.69 -12.41 1.14
C ALA A 416 5.03 -11.68 -0.05
N GLY A 417 3.68 -11.71 -0.16
CA GLY A 417 2.96 -11.11 -1.30
C GLY A 417 2.98 -11.98 -2.57
N GLU A 418 3.42 -13.20 -2.49
CA GLU A 418 3.49 -14.16 -3.60
C GLU A 418 2.16 -14.93 -3.76
N TRP A 419 1.08 -14.18 -4.02
CA TRP A 419 -0.32 -14.67 -4.03
C TRP A 419 -0.55 -15.90 -4.90
N THR A 420 0.09 -15.95 -6.07
CA THR A 420 -0.04 -17.07 -7.01
C THR A 420 0.55 -18.37 -6.42
N ARG A 421 1.70 -18.28 -5.76
CA ARG A 421 2.36 -19.43 -5.15
C ARG A 421 1.59 -19.92 -3.93
N ALA A 422 1.16 -18.99 -3.04
CA ALA A 422 0.32 -19.28 -1.89
C ALA A 422 -0.97 -20.01 -2.32
N ARG A 423 -1.65 -19.52 -3.35
CA ARG A 423 -2.86 -20.13 -3.92
C ARG A 423 -2.59 -21.54 -4.44
N THR A 424 -1.51 -21.74 -5.18
CA THR A 424 -1.16 -23.06 -5.76
C THR A 424 -0.96 -24.09 -4.65
N ILE A 425 -0.21 -23.76 -3.60
CA ILE A 425 0.06 -24.67 -2.48
C ILE A 425 -1.23 -24.95 -1.70
N ALA A 426 -1.99 -23.89 -1.35
CA ALA A 426 -3.23 -24.05 -0.60
C ALA A 426 -4.30 -24.85 -1.37
N THR A 427 -4.43 -24.66 -2.70
CA THR A 427 -5.34 -25.45 -3.54
C THR A 427 -4.92 -26.93 -3.55
N SER A 428 -3.63 -27.21 -3.77
CA SER A 428 -3.12 -28.58 -3.77
C SER A 428 -3.37 -29.28 -2.42
N LEU A 429 -3.22 -28.53 -1.31
CA LEU A 429 -3.49 -29.03 0.02
C LEU A 429 -4.98 -29.29 0.26
N ALA A 430 -5.85 -28.38 -0.16
CA ALA A 430 -7.30 -28.53 -0.04
C ALA A 430 -7.86 -29.68 -0.88
N ASP A 431 -7.22 -30.00 -2.02
CA ASP A 431 -7.62 -31.13 -2.87
C ASP A 431 -7.11 -32.47 -2.31
N ALA A 432 -6.00 -32.48 -1.57
CA ALA A 432 -5.37 -33.70 -1.08
C ALA A 432 -5.84 -34.13 0.32
N GLU A 433 -6.24 -33.17 1.17
CA GLU A 433 -6.54 -33.38 2.58
C GLU A 433 -8.06 -33.27 2.86
N LEU A 434 -8.47 -33.72 4.04
CA LEU A 434 -9.84 -33.62 4.59
C LEU A 434 -9.78 -33.09 6.02
N GLY A 435 -10.93 -32.65 6.55
CA GLY A 435 -11.06 -32.20 7.94
C GLY A 435 -10.29 -30.93 8.26
N PRO A 436 -9.70 -30.78 9.47
CA PRO A 436 -9.10 -29.52 9.91
C PRO A 436 -8.00 -28.94 8.99
N VAL A 437 -7.17 -29.78 8.40
CA VAL A 437 -6.08 -29.35 7.50
C VAL A 437 -6.66 -28.73 6.22
N ARG A 438 -7.68 -29.38 5.64
CA ARG A 438 -8.42 -28.82 4.50
C ARG A 438 -9.11 -27.51 4.87
N ALA A 439 -9.74 -27.46 6.04
CA ALA A 439 -10.38 -26.24 6.52
C ALA A 439 -9.39 -25.05 6.61
N GLU A 440 -8.18 -25.28 7.14
CA GLU A 440 -7.14 -24.24 7.19
C GLU A 440 -6.64 -23.83 5.81
N ALA A 441 -6.50 -24.77 4.87
CA ALA A 441 -6.16 -24.46 3.49
C ALA A 441 -7.25 -23.61 2.80
N LEU A 442 -8.53 -23.92 3.03
CA LEU A 442 -9.66 -23.13 2.53
C LEU A 442 -9.71 -21.73 3.15
N ILE A 443 -9.30 -21.55 4.42
CA ILE A 443 -9.16 -20.22 5.02
C ILE A 443 -8.10 -19.41 4.29
N VAL A 444 -6.92 -19.98 3.98
CA VAL A 444 -5.88 -19.28 3.21
C VAL A 444 -6.43 -18.90 1.83
N LEU A 445 -7.14 -19.79 1.15
CA LEU A 445 -7.76 -19.48 -0.14
C LEU A 445 -8.81 -18.36 -0.02
N ALA A 446 -9.63 -18.37 1.04
CA ALA A 446 -10.63 -17.35 1.30
C ALA A 446 -10.02 -15.95 1.51
N GLU A 447 -8.84 -15.87 2.14
CA GLU A 447 -8.10 -14.62 2.33
C GLU A 447 -7.50 -14.07 1.03
N LEU A 448 -7.36 -14.91 -0.01
CA LEU A 448 -6.85 -14.55 -1.34
C LEU A 448 -7.97 -14.23 -2.35
N GLU A 449 -9.24 -14.36 -1.95
CA GLU A 449 -10.41 -14.14 -2.80
C GLU A 449 -11.13 -12.82 -2.49
N SER A 450 -12.00 -12.41 -3.43
CA SER A 450 -12.99 -11.38 -3.15
C SER A 450 -13.97 -11.83 -2.06
N ILE A 451 -14.70 -10.90 -1.43
CA ILE A 451 -15.65 -11.23 -0.36
C ILE A 451 -16.64 -12.32 -0.77
N ASP A 452 -17.17 -12.26 -2.00
CA ASP A 452 -18.12 -13.26 -2.50
C ASP A 452 -17.50 -14.65 -2.66
N GLY A 453 -16.26 -14.74 -3.16
CA GLY A 453 -15.52 -15.99 -3.23
C GLY A 453 -15.14 -16.54 -1.86
N SER A 454 -14.78 -15.66 -0.93
CA SER A 454 -14.36 -16.03 0.42
C SER A 454 -15.47 -16.66 1.24
N ILE A 455 -16.74 -16.20 1.11
CA ILE A 455 -17.87 -16.74 1.86
C ILE A 455 -18.07 -18.23 1.56
N GLY A 456 -18.09 -18.62 0.28
CA GLY A 456 -18.26 -20.01 -0.12
C GLY A 456 -17.14 -20.93 0.41
N LEU A 457 -15.89 -20.46 0.35
CA LEU A 457 -14.74 -21.17 0.88
C LEU A 457 -14.78 -21.32 2.41
N LEU A 458 -15.20 -20.27 3.14
CA LEU A 458 -15.34 -20.31 4.58
C LEU A 458 -16.52 -21.21 5.03
N GLU A 459 -17.62 -21.25 4.25
CA GLU A 459 -18.71 -22.19 4.52
C GLU A 459 -18.28 -23.64 4.32
N GLU A 460 -17.50 -23.93 3.28
CA GLU A 460 -16.90 -25.24 3.06
C GLU A 460 -15.90 -25.60 4.18
N ALA A 461 -15.04 -24.64 4.57
CA ALA A 461 -14.10 -24.81 5.69
C ALA A 461 -14.83 -25.13 7.00
N LEU A 462 -15.99 -24.53 7.24
CA LEU A 462 -16.77 -24.79 8.46
C LEU A 462 -17.27 -26.23 8.52
N LEU A 463 -17.65 -26.83 7.39
CA LEU A 463 -18.04 -28.23 7.30
C LEU A 463 -16.85 -29.16 7.59
N GLU A 464 -15.68 -28.82 7.11
CA GLU A 464 -14.45 -29.60 7.34
C GLU A 464 -13.91 -29.47 8.78
N ALA A 465 -14.28 -28.41 9.49
CA ALA A 465 -13.82 -28.10 10.84
C ALA A 465 -14.61 -28.84 11.96
N GLU A 466 -15.54 -29.78 11.64
CA GLU A 466 -16.42 -30.43 12.64
C GLU A 466 -15.67 -31.02 13.85
N SER A 467 -14.46 -31.56 13.66
CA SER A 467 -13.64 -32.16 14.73
C SER A 467 -12.79 -31.16 15.53
N SER A 468 -12.77 -29.86 15.13
CA SER A 468 -11.96 -28.80 15.76
C SER A 468 -12.81 -27.59 16.18
N PRO A 469 -13.31 -27.57 17.45
CA PRO A 469 -14.11 -26.44 17.94
C PRO A 469 -13.38 -25.10 17.91
N VAL A 470 -12.05 -25.09 18.05
CA VAL A 470 -11.22 -23.88 17.94
C VAL A 470 -11.30 -23.31 16.53
N LEU A 471 -11.14 -24.16 15.52
CA LEU A 471 -11.21 -23.77 14.12
C LEU A 471 -12.64 -23.34 13.72
N GLN A 472 -13.66 -24.05 14.24
CA GLN A 472 -15.06 -23.63 14.05
C GLN A 472 -15.30 -22.19 14.56
N ALA A 473 -14.80 -21.86 15.76
CA ALA A 473 -14.94 -20.52 16.32
C ALA A 473 -14.24 -19.48 15.44
N ASP A 474 -13.00 -19.74 15.00
CA ASP A 474 -12.27 -18.83 14.10
C ASP A 474 -12.98 -18.60 12.77
N ILE A 475 -13.47 -19.68 12.14
CA ILE A 475 -14.21 -19.59 10.86
C ILE A 475 -15.54 -18.83 11.05
N GLN A 476 -16.26 -19.04 12.15
CA GLN A 476 -17.50 -18.31 12.43
C GLN A 476 -17.25 -16.80 12.61
N ILE A 477 -16.16 -16.40 13.27
CA ILE A 477 -15.76 -14.99 13.40
C ILE A 477 -15.48 -14.39 12.02
N ARG A 478 -14.75 -15.11 11.16
CA ARG A 478 -14.43 -14.67 9.79
C ARG A 478 -15.68 -14.57 8.93
N LEU A 479 -16.57 -15.56 8.99
CA LEU A 479 -17.85 -15.55 8.30
C LEU A 479 -18.73 -14.38 8.75
N ALA A 480 -18.81 -14.12 10.06
CA ALA A 480 -19.56 -12.97 10.57
C ALA A 480 -19.06 -11.66 9.95
N SER A 481 -17.75 -11.49 9.84
CA SER A 481 -17.17 -10.30 9.18
C SER A 481 -17.44 -10.25 7.67
N ALA A 482 -17.42 -11.39 6.98
CA ALA A 482 -17.58 -11.44 5.53
C ALA A 482 -19.05 -11.24 5.08
N ILE A 483 -20.03 -11.87 5.77
CA ILE A 483 -21.44 -11.87 5.32
C ILE A 483 -22.18 -10.55 5.58
N ARG A 484 -21.64 -9.63 6.42
CA ARG A 484 -22.33 -8.41 6.86
C ARG A 484 -22.90 -7.55 5.73
N PHE A 485 -22.19 -7.43 4.62
CA PHE A 485 -22.62 -6.63 3.47
C PHE A 485 -23.49 -7.42 2.47
N ARG A 486 -23.50 -8.73 2.52
CA ARG A 486 -24.28 -9.61 1.65
C ARG A 486 -25.58 -10.05 2.29
N GLU A 487 -25.53 -10.58 3.52
CA GLU A 487 -26.67 -11.16 4.23
C GLU A 487 -27.25 -10.23 5.31
N GLY A 488 -26.55 -9.12 5.59
CA GLY A 488 -26.93 -8.10 6.54
C GLY A 488 -26.28 -8.26 7.91
N PHE A 489 -26.22 -7.15 8.63
CA PHE A 489 -25.54 -7.05 9.93
C PHE A 489 -26.25 -7.84 11.03
N VAL A 490 -27.57 -8.04 10.95
CA VAL A 490 -28.31 -8.84 11.95
C VAL A 490 -27.86 -10.31 11.93
N LYS A 491 -27.77 -10.92 10.76
CA LYS A 491 -27.31 -12.31 10.65
C LYS A 491 -25.82 -12.44 11.00
N ALA A 492 -25.03 -11.47 10.59
CA ALA A 492 -23.62 -11.42 10.93
C ALA A 492 -23.42 -11.34 12.46
N HIS A 493 -24.16 -10.48 13.13
CA HIS A 493 -24.16 -10.35 14.59
C HIS A 493 -24.57 -11.66 15.31
N GLN A 494 -25.61 -12.35 14.81
CA GLN A 494 -26.00 -13.65 15.35
C GLN A 494 -24.86 -14.67 15.24
N ARG A 495 -24.16 -14.75 14.09
CA ARG A 495 -23.01 -15.65 13.91
C ARG A 495 -21.84 -15.29 14.84
N ALA A 496 -21.55 -14.01 15.03
CA ALA A 496 -20.53 -13.56 15.98
C ALA A 496 -20.89 -13.98 17.43
N GLY A 497 -22.16 -13.92 17.81
CA GLY A 497 -22.65 -14.43 19.10
C GLY A 497 -22.47 -15.94 19.27
N GLU A 498 -22.73 -16.72 18.23
CA GLU A 498 -22.47 -18.17 18.22
C GLU A 498 -20.97 -18.48 18.39
N ALA A 499 -20.10 -17.71 17.71
CA ALA A 499 -18.65 -17.82 17.84
C ALA A 499 -18.17 -17.48 19.26
N LEU A 500 -18.71 -16.41 19.87
CA LEU A 500 -18.40 -16.05 21.26
C LEU A 500 -18.78 -17.17 22.22
N GLY A 501 -19.97 -17.77 22.07
CA GLY A 501 -20.40 -18.91 22.88
C GLY A 501 -19.48 -20.17 22.72
N LEU A 502 -18.85 -20.36 21.54
CA LEU A 502 -17.82 -21.38 21.34
C LEU A 502 -16.54 -20.99 22.07
N ALA A 503 -16.04 -19.78 21.89
CA ALA A 503 -14.81 -19.28 22.51
C ALA A 503 -14.88 -19.32 24.05
N GLU A 504 -16.03 -19.00 24.64
CA GLU A 504 -16.28 -19.12 26.09
C GLU A 504 -16.20 -20.57 26.60
N ARG A 505 -16.75 -21.54 25.84
CA ARG A 505 -16.67 -22.97 26.22
C ARG A 505 -15.26 -23.54 26.10
N LEU A 506 -14.44 -22.96 25.21
CA LEU A 506 -13.04 -23.39 24.99
C LEU A 506 -12.08 -22.77 26.00
N ASP A 507 -12.52 -21.76 26.74
CA ASP A 507 -11.69 -20.94 27.64
C ASP A 507 -10.49 -20.27 26.91
N ASP A 508 -10.71 -19.86 25.64
CA ASP A 508 -9.70 -19.25 24.77
C ASP A 508 -9.89 -17.72 24.72
N ASP A 509 -9.03 -17.00 25.41
CA ASP A 509 -9.10 -15.55 25.52
C ASP A 509 -8.87 -14.85 24.18
N ALA A 510 -8.03 -15.36 23.31
CA ALA A 510 -7.76 -14.76 22.00
C ALA A 510 -9.01 -14.83 21.09
N LEU A 511 -9.68 -15.98 21.06
CA LEU A 511 -10.94 -16.14 20.35
C LEU A 511 -12.06 -15.30 20.98
N ARG A 512 -12.13 -15.23 22.32
CA ARG A 512 -13.11 -14.38 23.03
C ARG A 512 -12.96 -12.90 22.66
N VAL A 513 -11.74 -12.39 22.68
CA VAL A 513 -11.45 -11.00 22.31
C VAL A 513 -11.89 -10.73 20.88
N ARG A 514 -11.50 -11.58 19.92
CA ARG A 514 -11.88 -11.43 18.51
C ARG A 514 -13.40 -11.51 18.29
N ALA A 515 -14.07 -12.46 18.93
CA ALA A 515 -15.52 -12.61 18.81
C ALA A 515 -16.28 -11.42 19.42
N LEU A 516 -15.87 -10.96 20.61
CA LEU A 516 -16.44 -9.77 21.27
C LEU A 516 -16.25 -8.52 20.44
N ALA A 517 -15.09 -8.35 19.82
CA ALA A 517 -14.78 -7.21 18.99
C ALA A 517 -15.66 -7.15 17.73
N VAL A 518 -15.82 -8.28 17.03
CA VAL A 518 -16.72 -8.37 15.87
C VAL A 518 -18.18 -8.22 16.28
N LEU A 519 -18.57 -8.79 17.43
CA LEU A 519 -19.92 -8.67 17.96
C LEU A 519 -20.26 -7.22 18.31
N ALA A 520 -19.35 -6.48 18.94
CA ALA A 520 -19.52 -5.08 19.28
C ALA A 520 -19.64 -4.18 18.04
N ASP A 521 -18.81 -4.40 17.00
CA ASP A 521 -18.85 -3.69 15.72
C ASP A 521 -20.22 -3.87 15.04
N LEU A 522 -20.63 -5.13 14.87
CA LEU A 522 -21.91 -5.46 14.25
C LEU A 522 -23.10 -4.99 15.11
N GLY A 523 -22.97 -5.10 16.43
CA GLY A 523 -23.95 -4.65 17.41
C GLY A 523 -24.19 -3.13 17.33
N ALA A 524 -23.11 -2.35 17.23
CA ALA A 524 -23.19 -0.91 17.05
C ALA A 524 -23.96 -0.54 15.76
N ALA A 525 -23.76 -1.28 14.67
CA ALA A 525 -24.46 -1.02 13.41
C ALA A 525 -25.98 -1.30 13.50
N ILE A 526 -26.38 -2.39 14.18
CA ILE A 526 -27.80 -2.76 14.37
C ILE A 526 -28.48 -2.02 15.52
N GLY A 527 -27.71 -1.27 16.31
CA GLY A 527 -28.20 -0.56 17.49
C GLY A 527 -28.47 -1.49 18.68
N ASP A 528 -27.59 -2.46 18.90
CA ASP A 528 -27.61 -3.31 20.11
C ASP A 528 -27.14 -2.49 21.33
N GLU A 529 -27.92 -2.51 22.40
CA GLU A 529 -27.63 -1.80 23.65
C GLU A 529 -26.40 -2.39 24.38
N GLU A 530 -26.03 -3.65 24.11
CA GLU A 530 -24.90 -4.34 24.72
C GLU A 530 -23.56 -4.06 23.99
N ALA A 531 -23.58 -3.50 22.79
CA ALA A 531 -22.39 -3.30 21.95
C ALA A 531 -21.26 -2.57 22.69
N GLN A 532 -21.58 -1.51 23.44
CA GLN A 532 -20.60 -0.75 24.22
C GLN A 532 -19.99 -1.58 25.37
N ALA A 533 -20.77 -2.39 26.04
CA ALA A 533 -20.29 -3.25 27.12
C ALA A 533 -19.43 -4.40 26.57
N GLN A 534 -19.80 -4.96 25.41
CA GLN A 534 -19.02 -5.98 24.69
C GLN A 534 -17.67 -5.41 24.24
N ALA A 535 -17.65 -4.21 23.70
CA ALA A 535 -16.43 -3.50 23.33
C ALA A 535 -15.49 -3.26 24.53
N ALA A 536 -16.04 -2.79 25.65
CA ALA A 536 -15.26 -2.56 26.88
C ALA A 536 -14.65 -3.87 27.42
N LYS A 537 -15.41 -4.97 27.38
CA LYS A 537 -14.94 -6.27 27.81
C LYS A 537 -13.85 -6.82 26.89
N ALA A 538 -13.96 -6.60 25.57
CA ALA A 538 -12.92 -6.98 24.62
C ALA A 538 -11.60 -6.27 24.91
N LEU A 539 -11.64 -4.95 25.20
CA LEU A 539 -10.48 -4.14 25.58
C LEU A 539 -9.81 -4.61 26.88
N GLU A 540 -10.61 -4.92 27.90
CA GLU A 540 -10.12 -5.44 29.18
C GLU A 540 -9.33 -6.75 28.98
N LEU A 541 -9.91 -7.73 28.29
CA LEU A 541 -9.29 -9.02 28.00
C LEU A 541 -8.05 -8.89 27.09
N ALA A 542 -8.06 -7.98 26.12
CA ALA A 542 -6.91 -7.75 25.24
C ALA A 542 -5.71 -7.17 26.01
N GLY A 543 -5.95 -6.24 26.95
CA GLY A 543 -4.90 -5.67 27.81
C GLY A 543 -4.21 -6.70 28.71
N GLU A 544 -4.93 -7.78 29.08
CA GLU A 544 -4.40 -8.89 29.88
C GLU A 544 -3.60 -9.89 29.03
N SER A 545 -3.91 -10.02 27.73
CA SER A 545 -3.32 -11.08 26.86
C SER A 545 -1.99 -10.73 26.20
N GLY A 546 -1.61 -9.44 26.14
CA GLY A 546 -0.34 -8.98 25.56
C GLY A 546 -0.11 -9.32 24.08
N GLN A 547 -1.17 -9.50 23.28
CA GLN A 547 -1.06 -9.93 21.88
C GLN A 547 -1.09 -8.73 20.90
N PRO A 548 0.02 -8.41 20.20
CA PRO A 548 0.11 -7.27 19.29
C PRO A 548 -0.86 -7.31 18.08
N ARG A 549 -1.21 -8.51 17.60
CA ARG A 549 -2.11 -8.69 16.45
C ARG A 549 -3.56 -8.26 16.70
N LEU A 550 -3.97 -8.12 17.96
CA LEU A 550 -5.31 -7.68 18.34
C LEU A 550 -5.44 -6.14 18.40
N GLU A 551 -4.33 -5.41 18.44
CA GLU A 551 -4.31 -3.94 18.60
C GLU A 551 -5.16 -3.22 17.55
N HIS A 552 -5.20 -3.70 16.31
CA HIS A 552 -5.95 -3.08 15.22
C HIS A 552 -7.47 -3.12 15.41
N LEU A 553 -8.00 -4.31 15.70
CA LEU A 553 -9.43 -4.48 15.94
C LEU A 553 -9.83 -3.71 17.20
N MET A 554 -8.91 -3.62 18.15
CA MET A 554 -9.12 -2.97 19.45
C MET A 554 -9.24 -1.46 19.38
N ALA A 555 -8.57 -0.79 18.44
CA ALA A 555 -8.69 0.67 18.28
C ALA A 555 -10.10 1.09 17.83
N TYR A 556 -10.66 0.37 16.84
CA TYR A 556 -12.03 0.62 16.40
C TYR A 556 -13.06 0.29 17.49
N VAL A 557 -12.87 -0.86 18.16
CA VAL A 557 -13.71 -1.30 19.28
C VAL A 557 -13.65 -0.33 20.46
N ALA A 558 -12.44 0.20 20.75
CA ALA A 558 -12.26 1.23 21.78
C ALA A 558 -13.04 2.51 21.45
N ALA A 559 -13.08 2.91 20.19
CA ALA A 559 -13.88 4.05 19.74
C ALA A 559 -15.38 3.86 19.99
N ILE A 560 -15.90 2.62 19.88
CA ILE A 560 -17.29 2.27 20.24
C ILE A 560 -17.50 2.35 21.75
N ALA A 561 -16.55 1.87 22.55
CA ALA A 561 -16.65 1.75 24.02
C ALA A 561 -16.54 3.10 24.75
N ILE A 562 -15.76 4.05 24.22
CA ILE A 562 -15.36 5.25 24.96
C ILE A 562 -16.43 6.35 24.92
N GLY A 563 -17.32 6.36 23.90
CA GLY A 563 -18.30 7.42 23.68
C GLY A 563 -17.68 8.68 23.04
N ASP A 564 -18.56 9.56 22.51
CA ASP A 564 -18.19 10.62 21.56
C ASP A 564 -17.14 11.63 22.07
N GLU A 565 -17.18 12.03 23.35
CA GLU A 565 -16.28 13.07 23.87
C GLU A 565 -14.80 12.64 24.00
N ARG A 566 -14.54 11.35 24.23
CA ARG A 566 -13.18 10.80 24.38
C ARG A 566 -12.65 10.14 23.12
N ARG A 567 -13.54 9.88 22.16
CA ARG A 567 -13.23 9.19 20.91
C ARG A 567 -12.17 9.92 20.10
N ARG A 568 -12.29 11.24 20.00
CA ARG A 568 -11.34 12.10 19.30
C ARG A 568 -9.92 11.96 19.85
N GLN A 569 -9.74 12.19 21.15
CA GLN A 569 -8.41 12.10 21.80
C GLN A 569 -7.82 10.70 21.66
N PHE A 570 -8.64 9.68 21.82
CA PHE A 570 -8.20 8.30 21.64
C PHE A 570 -7.67 8.04 20.22
N LEU A 571 -8.39 8.50 19.18
CA LEU A 571 -7.98 8.32 17.79
C LEU A 571 -6.74 9.16 17.43
N GLU A 572 -6.57 10.35 18.03
CA GLU A 572 -5.35 11.15 17.93
C GLU A 572 -4.14 10.40 18.51
N ASP A 573 -4.29 9.81 19.70
CA ASP A 573 -3.24 9.03 20.36
C ASP A 573 -2.89 7.76 19.53
N GLU A 574 -3.89 7.07 18.96
CA GLU A 574 -3.70 5.92 18.08
C GLU A 574 -3.03 6.31 16.75
N TYR A 575 -3.45 7.42 16.15
CA TYR A 575 -2.82 7.95 14.94
C TYR A 575 -1.33 8.20 15.16
N GLU A 576 -0.95 8.88 16.25
CA GLU A 576 0.46 9.15 16.56
C GLU A 576 1.25 7.85 16.80
N ARG A 577 0.67 6.87 17.50
CA ARG A 577 1.28 5.56 17.73
C ARG A 577 1.55 4.81 16.43
N TRP A 578 0.59 4.80 15.50
CA TRP A 578 0.73 4.10 14.23
C TRP A 578 1.58 4.89 13.22
N ARG A 579 1.53 6.21 13.27
CA ARG A 579 2.42 7.06 12.48
C ARG A 579 3.88 6.83 12.84
N GLU A 580 4.21 6.66 14.11
CA GLU A 580 5.57 6.33 14.56
C GLU A 580 6.04 4.98 14.04
N ARG A 581 5.14 4.02 13.90
CA ARG A 581 5.40 2.69 13.33
C ARG A 581 5.24 2.64 11.81
N ASP A 582 4.79 3.72 11.20
CA ASP A 582 4.42 3.87 9.78
C ASP A 582 3.47 2.77 9.29
N GLU A 583 2.46 2.47 10.06
CA GLU A 583 1.47 1.47 9.70
C GLU A 583 0.35 2.08 8.85
N PRO A 584 -0.16 1.36 7.81
CA PRO A 584 -1.29 1.82 6.99
C PRO A 584 -2.56 2.12 7.81
N ARG A 585 -2.66 1.59 9.01
CA ARG A 585 -3.72 1.85 10.00
C ARG A 585 -3.81 3.30 10.45
N SER A 586 -2.72 4.07 10.32
CA SER A 586 -2.77 5.52 10.54
C SER A 586 -3.77 6.20 9.59
N ALA A 587 -4.01 5.64 8.39
CA ALA A 587 -5.05 6.09 7.48
C ALA A 587 -6.46 5.86 8.03
N ASP A 588 -6.71 4.72 8.68
CA ASP A 588 -8.03 4.42 9.28
C ASP A 588 -8.34 5.37 10.46
N ALA A 589 -7.35 5.67 11.30
CA ALA A 589 -7.52 6.64 12.38
C ALA A 589 -7.82 8.04 11.86
N LEU A 590 -7.10 8.49 10.83
CA LEU A 590 -7.35 9.79 10.17
C LEU A 590 -8.71 9.82 9.47
N TRP A 591 -9.13 8.71 8.86
CA TRP A 591 -10.47 8.59 8.26
C TRP A 591 -11.57 8.81 9.31
N GLU A 592 -11.49 8.13 10.45
CA GLU A 592 -12.42 8.31 11.56
C GLU A 592 -12.37 9.73 12.14
N LEU A 593 -11.16 10.28 12.35
CA LEU A 593 -10.98 11.66 12.81
C LEU A 593 -11.63 12.66 11.85
N SER A 594 -11.51 12.45 10.54
CA SER A 594 -12.11 13.35 9.55
C SER A 594 -13.63 13.40 9.65
N LEU A 595 -14.30 12.30 9.97
CA LEU A 595 -15.75 12.26 10.19
C LEU A 595 -16.15 12.96 11.49
N ILE A 596 -15.38 12.79 12.56
CA ILE A 596 -15.61 13.48 13.83
C ILE A 596 -15.44 14.98 13.67
N GLU A 597 -14.38 15.44 13.03
CA GLU A 597 -14.11 16.86 12.81
C GLU A 597 -15.18 17.50 11.91
N LEU A 598 -15.71 16.76 10.93
CA LEU A 598 -16.84 17.21 10.12
C LEU A 598 -18.08 17.44 11.00
N GLU A 599 -18.39 16.52 11.91
CA GLU A 599 -19.52 16.62 12.85
C GLU A 599 -19.36 17.79 13.83
N LEU A 600 -18.14 18.04 14.30
CA LEU A 600 -17.82 19.15 15.21
C LEU A 600 -17.72 20.52 14.54
N GLY A 601 -17.75 20.56 13.19
CA GLY A 601 -17.69 21.80 12.41
C GLY A 601 -16.27 22.25 12.08
N SER A 602 -15.25 21.46 12.37
CA SER A 602 -13.83 21.75 12.02
C SER A 602 -13.54 21.28 10.58
N TRP A 603 -14.27 21.79 9.60
CA TRP A 603 -14.26 21.24 8.23
C TRP A 603 -12.92 21.38 7.49
N GLU A 604 -12.07 22.34 7.85
CA GLU A 604 -10.71 22.44 7.32
C GLU A 604 -9.85 21.27 7.79
N LEU A 605 -9.84 21.00 9.07
CA LEU A 605 -9.11 19.89 9.68
C LEU A 605 -9.64 18.53 9.20
N ALA A 606 -10.98 18.42 9.06
CA ALA A 606 -11.61 17.24 8.47
C ALA A 606 -11.09 16.95 7.04
N ALA A 607 -10.96 17.99 6.21
CA ALA A 607 -10.45 17.85 4.84
C ALA A 607 -8.96 17.48 4.81
N GLU A 608 -8.16 18.05 5.72
CA GLU A 608 -6.74 17.72 5.86
C GLU A 608 -6.56 16.25 6.27
N HIS A 609 -7.29 15.79 7.30
CA HIS A 609 -7.26 14.39 7.72
C HIS A 609 -7.71 13.44 6.61
N ALA A 610 -8.79 13.76 5.87
CA ALA A 610 -9.29 12.94 4.77
C ALA A 610 -8.28 12.83 3.62
N ALA A 611 -7.64 13.92 3.22
CA ALA A 611 -6.61 13.92 2.18
C ALA A 611 -5.41 13.08 2.60
N ARG A 612 -4.92 13.28 3.82
CA ARG A 612 -3.78 12.54 4.37
C ARG A 612 -4.07 11.04 4.54
N ALA A 613 -5.29 10.68 4.99
CA ALA A 613 -5.72 9.28 5.06
C ALA A 613 -5.65 8.59 3.69
N ARG A 614 -6.19 9.25 2.65
CA ARG A 614 -6.14 8.75 1.27
C ARG A 614 -4.71 8.62 0.77
N ASP A 615 -3.87 9.63 0.98
CA ASP A 615 -2.49 9.64 0.49
C ASP A 615 -1.65 8.54 1.16
N ILE A 616 -1.83 8.31 2.47
CA ILE A 616 -1.23 7.17 3.17
C ILE A 616 -1.73 5.85 2.57
N ALA A 617 -3.05 5.65 2.46
CA ALA A 617 -3.61 4.43 1.91
C ALA A 617 -3.09 4.15 0.48
N PHE A 618 -3.05 5.18 -0.37
CA PHE A 618 -2.52 5.08 -1.73
C PHE A 618 -1.03 4.70 -1.77
N GLN A 619 -0.22 5.24 -0.84
CA GLN A 619 1.20 4.86 -0.69
C GLN A 619 1.38 3.36 -0.43
N TYR A 620 0.43 2.72 0.25
CA TYR A 620 0.42 1.28 0.50
C TYR A 620 -0.29 0.45 -0.59
N GLY A 621 -0.71 1.09 -1.68
CA GLY A 621 -1.48 0.42 -2.74
C GLY A 621 -2.89 0.02 -2.30
N ILE A 622 -3.40 0.62 -1.23
CA ILE A 622 -4.74 0.33 -0.68
C ILE A 622 -5.70 1.39 -1.22
N GLU A 623 -6.55 1.03 -2.17
CA GLU A 623 -7.65 1.85 -2.62
C GLU A 623 -8.97 1.14 -2.31
N ILE A 624 -9.69 1.61 -1.27
CA ILE A 624 -10.97 1.08 -0.85
C ILE A 624 -12.05 2.17 -0.84
N PRO A 625 -13.33 1.82 -1.07
CA PRO A 625 -14.42 2.80 -1.14
C PRO A 625 -14.49 3.74 0.07
N GLN A 626 -14.22 3.23 1.27
CA GLN A 626 -14.31 3.96 2.52
C GLN A 626 -13.42 5.21 2.56
N HIS A 627 -12.21 5.16 1.98
CA HIS A 627 -11.30 6.30 1.96
C HIS A 627 -11.79 7.49 1.13
N HIS A 628 -12.72 7.26 0.23
CA HIS A 628 -13.35 8.30 -0.58
C HIS A 628 -14.51 9.01 0.14
N LEU A 629 -15.09 8.40 1.19
CA LEU A 629 -16.30 8.90 1.86
C LEU A 629 -16.11 10.28 2.50
N PRO A 630 -15.10 10.54 3.36
CA PRO A 630 -14.96 11.85 3.99
C PRO A 630 -14.74 12.96 2.97
N ILE A 631 -13.95 12.68 1.91
CA ILE A 631 -13.69 13.64 0.83
C ILE A 631 -15.01 14.03 0.14
N ALA A 632 -15.83 13.05 -0.20
CA ALA A 632 -17.12 13.26 -0.86
C ALA A 632 -18.11 14.00 0.07
N TRP A 633 -18.16 13.66 1.35
CA TRP A 633 -19.03 14.31 2.35
C TRP A 633 -18.63 15.76 2.61
N ILE A 634 -17.34 16.04 2.83
CA ILE A 634 -16.82 17.40 3.01
C ILE A 634 -17.10 18.23 1.75
N ALA A 635 -16.85 17.66 0.57
CA ALA A 635 -17.05 18.33 -0.71
C ALA A 635 -18.53 18.73 -0.90
N VAL A 636 -19.47 17.82 -0.64
CA VAL A 636 -20.91 18.14 -0.78
C VAL A 636 -21.35 19.20 0.20
N HIS A 637 -20.89 19.17 1.46
CA HIS A 637 -21.23 20.18 2.47
C HIS A 637 -20.63 21.55 2.14
N ARG A 638 -19.45 21.59 1.51
CA ARG A 638 -18.84 22.84 1.01
C ARG A 638 -19.44 23.35 -0.31
N GLY A 639 -20.40 22.63 -0.91
CA GLY A 639 -20.99 23.00 -2.19
C GLY A 639 -20.15 22.63 -3.42
N GLN A 640 -19.08 21.87 -3.26
CA GLN A 640 -18.23 21.34 -4.33
C GLN A 640 -18.89 20.10 -4.96
N LEU A 641 -20.09 20.30 -5.55
CA LEU A 641 -20.99 19.21 -5.93
C LEU A 641 -20.42 18.26 -6.98
N GLU A 642 -19.58 18.76 -7.91
CA GLU A 642 -18.95 17.93 -8.93
C GLU A 642 -17.89 17.01 -8.33
N LEU A 643 -17.00 17.53 -7.48
CA LEU A 643 -16.00 16.74 -6.75
C LEU A 643 -16.67 15.65 -5.90
N ALA A 644 -17.75 16.01 -5.17
CA ALA A 644 -18.51 15.07 -4.36
C ALA A 644 -19.09 13.92 -5.22
N ARG A 645 -19.63 14.26 -6.41
CA ARG A 645 -20.20 13.31 -7.35
C ARG A 645 -19.13 12.37 -7.91
N GLU A 646 -18.04 12.92 -8.45
CA GLU A 646 -16.95 12.15 -9.04
C GLU A 646 -16.32 11.18 -8.01
N THR A 647 -16.02 11.69 -6.81
CA THR A 647 -15.46 10.89 -5.72
C THR A 647 -16.40 9.76 -5.30
N SER A 648 -17.71 10.02 -5.17
CA SER A 648 -18.68 8.98 -4.82
C SER A 648 -18.91 7.98 -5.94
N MET A 649 -18.90 8.39 -7.21
CA MET A 649 -18.99 7.46 -8.35
C MET A 649 -17.79 6.53 -8.40
N ARG A 650 -16.58 7.07 -8.20
CA ARG A 650 -15.36 6.23 -8.12
C ARG A 650 -15.45 5.21 -6.99
N ALA A 651 -15.92 5.63 -5.81
CA ALA A 651 -16.11 4.74 -4.67
C ALA A 651 -17.16 3.64 -4.93
N LEU A 652 -18.24 3.95 -5.67
CA LEU A 652 -19.24 2.95 -6.05
C LEU A 652 -18.68 1.95 -7.07
N GLU A 653 -17.87 2.40 -8.04
CA GLU A 653 -17.17 1.51 -8.99
C GLU A 653 -16.23 0.54 -8.25
N LEU A 654 -15.44 1.05 -7.31
CA LEU A 654 -14.55 0.24 -6.47
C LEU A 654 -15.35 -0.77 -5.62
N ALA A 655 -16.45 -0.33 -5.01
CA ALA A 655 -17.30 -1.18 -4.19
C ALA A 655 -17.96 -2.29 -5.00
N GLU A 656 -18.39 -2.00 -6.23
CA GLU A 656 -18.93 -3.01 -7.13
C GLU A 656 -17.86 -4.03 -7.55
N GLN A 657 -16.65 -3.55 -7.87
CA GLN A 657 -15.53 -4.42 -8.27
C GLN A 657 -15.01 -5.29 -7.12
N GLN A 658 -14.90 -4.72 -5.91
CA GLN A 658 -14.32 -5.41 -4.76
C GLN A 658 -15.34 -6.24 -3.96
N PHE A 659 -16.59 -5.80 -3.91
CA PHE A 659 -17.61 -6.33 -3.00
C PHE A 659 -18.93 -6.70 -3.68
N GLY A 660 -19.13 -6.37 -4.96
CA GLY A 660 -20.38 -6.60 -5.69
C GLY A 660 -21.58 -5.83 -5.11
N LEU A 661 -21.36 -4.68 -4.48
CA LEU A 661 -22.42 -3.92 -3.78
C LEU A 661 -22.20 -2.41 -3.82
N HIS A 662 -23.29 -1.67 -3.52
CA HIS A 662 -23.25 -0.22 -3.38
C HIS A 662 -23.45 0.20 -1.93
N PRO A 663 -22.42 0.82 -1.27
CA PRO A 663 -22.53 1.30 0.10
C PRO A 663 -23.54 2.44 0.25
N PRO A 664 -24.42 2.41 1.27
CA PRO A 664 -25.47 3.44 1.47
C PRO A 664 -24.93 4.87 1.56
N TYR A 665 -23.77 5.07 2.18
CA TYR A 665 -23.15 6.40 2.31
C TYR A 665 -22.88 7.06 0.96
N HIS A 666 -22.29 6.37 0.00
CA HIS A 666 -21.99 6.95 -1.31
C HIS A 666 -23.25 7.21 -2.14
N LEU A 667 -24.27 6.33 -2.01
CA LEU A 667 -25.58 6.58 -2.59
C LEU A 667 -26.21 7.86 -2.02
N SER A 668 -26.06 8.08 -0.69
CA SER A 668 -26.58 9.29 -0.05
C SER A 668 -25.90 10.56 -0.53
N VAL A 669 -24.55 10.56 -0.71
CA VAL A 669 -23.83 11.72 -1.25
C VAL A 669 -24.32 12.09 -2.64
N ILE A 670 -24.55 11.11 -3.52
CA ILE A 670 -25.11 11.38 -4.86
C ILE A 670 -26.52 12.00 -4.73
N GLY A 671 -27.32 11.52 -3.80
CA GLY A 671 -28.62 12.09 -3.48
C GLY A 671 -28.54 13.54 -2.97
N LEU A 672 -27.57 13.84 -2.09
CA LEU A 672 -27.31 15.20 -1.61
C LEU A 672 -26.82 16.13 -2.73
N VAL A 673 -25.95 15.65 -3.61
CA VAL A 673 -25.50 16.39 -4.81
C VAL A 673 -26.70 16.81 -5.67
N ALA A 674 -27.64 15.91 -5.90
CA ALA A 674 -28.83 16.20 -6.67
C ALA A 674 -29.78 17.18 -5.92
N LEU A 675 -30.06 16.92 -4.65
CA LEU A 675 -30.95 17.75 -3.81
C LEU A 675 -30.42 19.19 -3.70
N TRP A 676 -29.15 19.34 -3.37
CA TRP A 676 -28.54 20.67 -3.20
C TRP A 676 -28.20 21.35 -4.51
N GLY A 677 -28.10 20.57 -5.59
CA GLY A 677 -28.05 21.05 -6.97
C GLY A 677 -29.39 21.55 -7.52
N GLY A 678 -30.49 21.41 -6.73
CA GLY A 678 -31.81 21.88 -7.09
C GLY A 678 -32.70 20.88 -7.84
N ASP A 679 -32.38 19.60 -7.78
CA ASP A 679 -33.22 18.51 -8.30
C ASP A 679 -33.69 17.59 -7.14
N PRO A 680 -34.74 17.96 -6.39
CA PRO A 680 -35.23 17.18 -5.28
C PRO A 680 -35.83 15.83 -5.70
N SER A 681 -36.26 15.67 -6.96
CA SER A 681 -36.78 14.40 -7.45
C SER A 681 -35.70 13.33 -7.52
N THR A 682 -34.61 13.64 -8.19
CA THR A 682 -33.42 12.77 -8.25
C THR A 682 -32.78 12.61 -6.87
N GLY A 683 -32.76 13.69 -6.05
CA GLY A 683 -32.29 13.64 -4.66
C GLY A 683 -33.06 12.62 -3.83
N ALA A 684 -34.39 12.69 -3.84
CA ALA A 684 -35.26 11.77 -3.10
C ALA A 684 -35.12 10.31 -3.59
N GLU A 685 -34.91 10.09 -4.89
CA GLU A 685 -34.68 8.76 -5.44
C GLU A 685 -33.39 8.12 -4.87
N TRP A 686 -32.25 8.83 -4.94
CA TRP A 686 -30.98 8.31 -4.47
C TRP A 686 -30.92 8.20 -2.93
N LEU A 687 -31.45 9.19 -2.19
CA LEU A 687 -31.55 9.13 -0.72
C LEU A 687 -32.48 8.00 -0.27
N GLY A 688 -33.57 7.75 -1.01
CA GLY A 688 -34.46 6.62 -0.78
C GLY A 688 -33.77 5.27 -1.01
N ARG A 689 -32.97 5.16 -2.08
CA ARG A 689 -32.12 3.96 -2.32
C ARG A 689 -31.12 3.75 -1.19
N ALA A 690 -30.43 4.82 -0.76
CA ALA A 690 -29.50 4.75 0.38
C ALA A 690 -30.20 4.30 1.66
N HIS A 691 -31.39 4.87 1.94
CA HIS A 691 -32.20 4.53 3.11
C HIS A 691 -32.66 3.06 3.07
N SER A 692 -33.25 2.61 1.95
CA SER A 692 -33.71 1.23 1.80
C SER A 692 -32.55 0.25 1.92
N ARG A 693 -31.40 0.53 1.26
CA ARG A 693 -30.23 -0.32 1.35
C ARG A 693 -29.66 -0.41 2.77
N ALA A 694 -29.64 0.69 3.52
CA ALA A 694 -29.22 0.69 4.91
C ALA A 694 -30.13 -0.18 5.80
N LEU A 695 -31.44 -0.12 5.59
CA LEU A 695 -32.40 -0.96 6.32
C LEU A 695 -32.30 -2.45 5.94
N GLU A 696 -32.09 -2.76 4.66
CA GLU A 696 -31.83 -4.13 4.17
C GLU A 696 -30.59 -4.73 4.84
N LEU A 697 -29.53 -3.93 5.02
CA LEU A 697 -28.31 -4.33 5.70
C LEU A 697 -28.50 -4.45 7.22
N GLY A 698 -29.58 -3.90 7.78
CA GLY A 698 -29.83 -3.88 9.23
C GLY A 698 -29.16 -2.72 9.96
N TRP A 699 -28.86 -1.61 9.28
CA TRP A 699 -28.35 -0.40 9.93
C TRP A 699 -29.47 0.33 10.66
N PHE A 700 -29.80 -0.17 11.85
CA PHE A 700 -30.90 0.39 12.62
C PHE A 700 -30.46 1.50 13.58
N ASP A 701 -29.15 1.60 13.89
CA ASP A 701 -28.65 2.75 14.63
C ASP A 701 -28.88 4.04 13.82
N PRO A 702 -29.57 5.05 14.39
CA PRO A 702 -29.84 6.29 13.68
C PRO A 702 -28.59 7.09 13.32
N ARG A 703 -27.47 6.91 14.04
CA ARG A 703 -26.18 7.55 13.76
C ARG A 703 -25.57 7.09 12.44
N ASN A 704 -25.82 5.86 12.03
CA ASN A 704 -25.30 5.29 10.78
C ASN A 704 -26.10 5.74 9.53
N ARG A 705 -27.12 6.57 9.71
CA ARG A 705 -27.94 7.12 8.60
C ARG A 705 -28.04 8.65 8.71
N PRO A 706 -26.90 9.36 8.69
CA PRO A 706 -26.86 10.82 8.91
C PRO A 706 -27.57 11.64 7.81
N TRP A 707 -27.89 11.02 6.66
CA TRP A 707 -28.65 11.66 5.57
C TRP A 707 -30.18 11.57 5.73
N THR A 708 -30.70 11.00 6.83
CA THR A 708 -32.14 10.75 6.98
C THR A 708 -32.94 12.06 7.04
N ASP A 709 -32.43 13.09 7.68
CA ASP A 709 -33.04 14.41 7.75
C ASP A 709 -33.03 15.13 6.39
N ASP A 710 -32.04 14.91 5.53
CA ASP A 710 -32.02 15.41 4.16
C ASP A 710 -33.01 14.65 3.27
N TYR A 711 -33.14 13.34 3.48
CA TYR A 711 -34.18 12.55 2.80
C TYR A 711 -35.59 13.06 3.15
N VAL A 712 -35.86 13.35 4.43
CA VAL A 712 -37.12 13.99 4.89
C VAL A 712 -37.31 15.35 4.18
N GLU A 713 -36.24 16.19 4.08
CA GLU A 713 -36.31 17.48 3.39
C GLU A 713 -36.64 17.31 1.90
N ALA A 714 -36.00 16.36 1.20
CA ALA A 714 -36.30 16.06 -0.20
C ALA A 714 -37.76 15.61 -0.42
N LEU A 715 -38.29 14.75 0.45
CA LEU A 715 -39.68 14.32 0.41
C LEU A 715 -40.67 15.49 0.64
N LEU A 716 -40.35 16.40 1.57
CA LEU A 716 -41.17 17.59 1.84
C LEU A 716 -41.16 18.56 0.66
N GLU A 717 -40.03 18.76 -0.03
CA GLU A 717 -39.94 19.57 -1.25
C GLU A 717 -40.84 19.02 -2.37
N LEU A 718 -41.04 17.70 -2.43
CA LEU A 718 -41.92 17.01 -3.38
C LEU A 718 -43.39 16.93 -2.91
N GLY A 719 -43.69 17.41 -1.72
CA GLY A 719 -45.06 17.31 -1.12
C GLY A 719 -45.42 15.90 -0.64
N ARG A 720 -44.44 14.96 -0.51
CA ARG A 720 -44.64 13.58 -0.02
C ARG A 720 -44.63 13.52 1.51
N ILE A 721 -45.55 14.26 2.13
CA ILE A 721 -45.53 14.52 3.59
C ILE A 721 -45.71 13.23 4.42
N ASP A 722 -46.59 12.32 3.99
CA ASP A 722 -46.86 11.10 4.77
C ASP A 722 -45.65 10.16 4.78
N GLU A 723 -44.92 10.04 3.67
CA GLU A 723 -43.68 9.27 3.59
C GLU A 723 -42.57 9.91 4.44
N ALA A 724 -42.46 11.25 4.42
CA ALA A 724 -41.54 11.97 5.29
C ALA A 724 -41.80 11.68 6.78
N VAL A 725 -43.07 11.55 7.17
CA VAL A 725 -43.45 11.18 8.54
C VAL A 725 -43.06 9.76 8.88
N GLU A 726 -43.32 8.79 7.99
CA GLU A 726 -42.94 7.38 8.19
C GLU A 726 -41.44 7.21 8.39
N VAL A 727 -40.63 7.83 7.54
CA VAL A 727 -39.16 7.83 7.64
C VAL A 727 -38.67 8.44 8.95
N LEU A 728 -39.26 9.60 9.32
CA LEU A 728 -38.90 10.31 10.55
C LEU A 728 -39.33 9.57 11.82
N ASP A 729 -40.53 8.96 11.84
CA ASP A 729 -41.04 8.20 12.99
C ASP A 729 -40.12 7.01 13.33
N ALA A 730 -39.64 6.29 12.28
CA ALA A 730 -38.72 5.17 12.44
C ALA A 730 -37.36 5.64 12.97
N TRP A 731 -36.83 6.76 12.46
CA TRP A 731 -35.55 7.34 12.87
C TRP A 731 -35.63 7.86 14.33
N GLU A 732 -36.71 8.55 14.69
CA GLU A 732 -36.96 9.03 16.04
C GLU A 732 -37.10 7.90 17.06
N ALA A 733 -37.80 6.82 16.71
CA ALA A 733 -37.90 5.65 17.57
C ALA A 733 -36.53 5.04 17.91
N GLY A 734 -35.67 4.91 16.95
CA GLY A 734 -34.28 4.48 17.14
C GLY A 734 -33.47 5.46 18.02
N ALA A 735 -33.62 6.76 17.78
CA ALA A 735 -32.90 7.79 18.53
C ALA A 735 -33.36 7.85 20.01
N ARG A 736 -34.67 7.67 20.28
CA ARG A 736 -35.19 7.61 21.65
C ARG A 736 -34.70 6.38 22.41
N ARG A 737 -34.53 5.25 21.74
CA ARG A 737 -34.05 4.01 22.35
C ARG A 737 -32.56 4.07 22.70
N LEU A 738 -31.70 4.58 21.75
CA LEU A 738 -30.25 4.58 21.89
C LEU A 738 -29.68 5.86 22.52
N GLY A 739 -30.48 6.94 22.63
CA GLY A 739 -30.15 8.15 23.36
C GLY A 739 -29.27 9.21 22.69
N PRO A 740 -28.91 9.17 21.35
CA PRO A 740 -28.08 10.20 20.76
C PRO A 740 -28.81 11.55 20.72
N GLN A 741 -28.43 12.47 21.61
CA GLN A 741 -29.10 13.78 21.79
C GLN A 741 -29.06 14.60 20.48
N ARG A 742 -27.93 14.59 19.73
CA ARG A 742 -27.79 15.28 18.45
C ARG A 742 -28.89 14.88 17.45
N ILE A 743 -29.14 13.58 17.30
CA ILE A 743 -30.17 13.08 16.37
C ILE A 743 -31.58 13.53 16.82
N LEU A 744 -31.85 13.54 18.13
CA LEU A 744 -33.15 14.02 18.65
C LEU A 744 -33.37 15.50 18.34
N VAL A 745 -32.34 16.32 18.30
CA VAL A 745 -32.45 17.73 17.90
C VAL A 745 -32.75 17.87 16.40
N HIS A 746 -32.10 17.05 15.53
CA HIS A 746 -32.43 16.99 14.10
C HIS A 746 -33.89 16.53 13.88
N VAL A 747 -34.37 15.57 14.66
CA VAL A 747 -35.79 15.14 14.62
C VAL A 747 -36.72 16.30 14.92
N LEU A 748 -36.42 17.13 15.92
CA LEU A 748 -37.26 18.32 16.24
C LEU A 748 -37.28 19.29 15.05
N ARG A 749 -36.17 19.55 14.38
CA ARG A 749 -36.11 20.37 13.17
C ARG A 749 -37.03 19.80 12.08
N CYS A 750 -36.90 18.51 11.77
CA CYS A 750 -37.74 17.84 10.76
C CYS A 750 -39.22 17.86 11.13
N ARG A 751 -39.57 17.63 12.39
CA ARG A 751 -40.98 17.76 12.90
C ARG A 751 -41.53 19.17 12.66
N GLY A 752 -40.72 20.21 12.93
CA GLY A 752 -41.08 21.59 12.66
C GLY A 752 -41.32 21.85 11.16
N GLN A 753 -40.48 21.30 10.27
CA GLN A 753 -40.66 21.38 8.82
C GLN A 753 -41.94 20.65 8.35
N ILE A 754 -42.22 19.46 8.90
CA ILE A 754 -43.48 18.71 8.63
C ILE A 754 -44.70 19.48 9.09
N ALA A 755 -44.69 20.07 10.29
CA ALA A 755 -45.78 20.89 10.79
C ALA A 755 -46.05 22.10 9.85
N ALA A 756 -44.98 22.76 9.39
CA ALA A 756 -45.07 23.85 8.42
C ALA A 756 -45.64 23.40 7.05
N ALA A 757 -45.27 22.21 6.58
CA ALA A 757 -45.81 21.64 5.35
C ALA A 757 -47.30 21.30 5.47
N ARG A 758 -47.75 20.92 6.65
CA ARG A 758 -49.16 20.69 6.98
C ARG A 758 -49.98 21.99 7.24
N GLY A 759 -49.30 23.15 7.27
CA GLY A 759 -49.91 24.45 7.49
C GLY A 759 -50.01 24.86 8.96
N ASP A 760 -49.55 24.07 9.91
CA ASP A 760 -49.52 24.40 11.34
C ASP A 760 -48.25 25.23 11.64
N ILE A 761 -48.31 26.52 11.37
CA ILE A 761 -47.20 27.45 11.52
C ILE A 761 -46.81 27.67 12.99
N ASP A 762 -47.77 27.69 13.92
CA ASP A 762 -47.49 27.91 15.34
C ASP A 762 -46.76 26.74 15.95
N GLU A 763 -47.13 25.50 15.65
CA GLU A 763 -46.45 24.29 16.06
C GLU A 763 -45.07 24.18 15.42
N ALA A 764 -44.95 24.55 14.12
CA ALA A 764 -43.67 24.61 13.41
C ALA A 764 -42.67 25.54 14.12
N MET A 765 -43.11 26.76 14.48
CA MET A 765 -42.26 27.71 15.20
C MET A 765 -41.85 27.17 16.56
N ARG A 766 -42.78 26.61 17.33
CA ARG A 766 -42.51 26.07 18.66
C ARG A 766 -41.45 24.95 18.60
N LEU A 767 -41.56 24.02 17.64
CA LEU A 767 -40.62 22.90 17.48
C LEU A 767 -39.24 23.36 17.02
N LEU A 768 -39.18 24.35 16.11
CA LEU A 768 -37.92 24.90 15.63
C LEU A 768 -37.21 25.77 16.66
N ASP A 769 -37.97 26.55 17.48
CA ASP A 769 -37.42 27.26 18.62
C ASP A 769 -36.83 26.29 19.67
N ASP A 770 -37.50 25.15 19.95
CA ASP A 770 -36.99 24.09 20.84
C ASP A 770 -35.73 23.43 20.25
N ALA A 771 -35.70 23.18 18.93
CA ALA A 771 -34.55 22.64 18.26
C ALA A 771 -33.31 23.56 18.37
N VAL A 772 -33.49 24.86 18.13
CA VAL A 772 -32.40 25.85 18.26
C VAL A 772 -31.91 25.94 19.69
N ALA A 773 -32.83 25.96 20.69
CA ALA A 773 -32.44 26.00 22.09
C ALA A 773 -31.63 24.78 22.54
N ARG A 774 -32.03 23.58 22.11
CA ARG A 774 -31.30 22.34 22.46
C ARG A 774 -29.97 22.19 21.78
N HIS A 775 -29.73 22.87 20.67
CA HIS A 775 -28.38 22.91 20.08
C HIS A 775 -27.34 23.63 20.95
N GLU A 776 -27.74 24.36 22.00
CA GLU A 776 -26.81 24.92 22.99
C GLU A 776 -26.17 23.82 23.86
N GLU A 777 -26.83 22.66 23.97
CA GLU A 777 -26.34 21.49 24.74
C GLU A 777 -25.59 20.45 23.88
N VAL A 778 -25.58 20.68 22.54
CA VAL A 778 -25.01 19.71 21.57
C VAL A 778 -23.99 20.42 20.66
N SER A 779 -22.78 19.87 20.58
CA SER A 779 -21.73 20.36 19.67
C SER A 779 -22.05 19.98 18.22
N ASP A 780 -22.92 20.79 17.56
CA ASP A 780 -23.32 20.59 16.16
C ASP A 780 -23.60 21.95 15.50
N PRO A 781 -22.58 22.70 15.11
CA PRO A 781 -22.76 24.03 14.52
C PRO A 781 -23.48 24.00 13.18
N TYR A 782 -23.33 22.92 12.37
CA TYR A 782 -24.03 22.76 11.11
C TYR A 782 -25.53 22.53 11.31
N GLY A 783 -25.94 21.61 12.19
CA GLY A 783 -27.33 21.35 12.51
C GLY A 783 -28.03 22.56 13.13
N ARG A 784 -27.31 23.34 13.98
CA ARG A 784 -27.79 24.58 14.55
C ARG A 784 -28.08 25.63 13.47
N ALA A 785 -27.18 25.83 12.54
CA ALA A 785 -27.38 26.76 11.44
C ALA A 785 -28.55 26.34 10.53
N ARG A 786 -28.74 25.05 10.27
CA ARG A 786 -29.93 24.52 9.55
C ARG A 786 -31.23 24.76 10.30
N ALA A 787 -31.27 24.57 11.63
CA ALA A 787 -32.45 24.83 12.45
C ALA A 787 -32.82 26.31 12.45
N LEU A 788 -31.84 27.21 12.58
CA LEU A 788 -32.03 28.66 12.49
C LEU A 788 -32.55 29.10 11.12
N LEU A 789 -32.01 28.55 10.03
CA LEU A 789 -32.49 28.85 8.67
C LEU A 789 -33.95 28.40 8.51
N ALA A 790 -34.28 27.17 8.94
CA ALA A 790 -35.66 26.66 8.89
C ALA A 790 -36.61 27.54 9.70
N LEU A 791 -36.22 27.92 10.92
CA LEU A 791 -36.98 28.83 11.78
C LEU A 791 -37.19 30.19 11.11
N GLY A 792 -36.15 30.77 10.53
CA GLY A 792 -36.20 32.04 9.81
C GLY A 792 -37.17 32.01 8.63
N VAL A 793 -37.16 30.91 7.83
CA VAL A 793 -38.09 30.71 6.71
C VAL A 793 -39.54 30.65 7.20
N ILE A 794 -39.82 29.94 8.30
CA ILE A 794 -41.16 29.80 8.86
C ILE A 794 -41.63 31.13 9.46
N ARG A 795 -40.80 31.86 10.21
CA ARG A 795 -41.09 33.19 10.73
C ARG A 795 -41.39 34.19 9.60
N ARG A 796 -40.68 34.09 8.46
CA ARG A 796 -40.98 34.89 7.25
C ARG A 796 -42.39 34.57 6.72
N ARG A 797 -42.76 33.29 6.62
CA ARG A 797 -44.10 32.85 6.19
C ARG A 797 -45.18 33.37 7.15
N ALA A 798 -44.91 33.40 8.47
CA ALA A 798 -45.73 33.98 9.53
C ALA A 798 -45.73 35.53 9.54
N ARG A 799 -45.09 36.20 8.56
CA ARG A 799 -44.93 37.66 8.43
C ARG A 799 -44.13 38.32 9.58
N GLN A 800 -43.39 37.60 10.37
CA GLN A 800 -42.52 38.07 11.46
C GLN A 800 -41.18 38.53 10.90
N LYS A 801 -41.14 39.61 10.12
CA LYS A 801 -40.00 40.04 9.29
C LYS A 801 -38.68 40.22 10.07
N ARG A 802 -38.73 40.87 11.26
CA ARG A 802 -37.51 41.10 12.07
C ARG A 802 -36.97 39.81 12.68
N PRO A 803 -37.74 39.02 13.41
CA PRO A 803 -37.29 37.73 13.93
C PRO A 803 -36.82 36.76 12.84
N ALA A 804 -37.44 36.77 11.66
CA ALA A 804 -37.02 35.98 10.51
C ALA A 804 -35.64 36.39 10.01
N ARG A 805 -35.41 37.72 9.89
CA ARG A 805 -34.09 38.23 9.46
C ARG A 805 -32.99 37.92 10.43
N ASP A 806 -33.26 38.10 11.75
CA ASP A 806 -32.31 37.85 12.82
C ASP A 806 -31.87 36.36 12.82
N ALA A 807 -32.81 35.42 12.72
CA ALA A 807 -32.51 33.98 12.64
C ALA A 807 -31.72 33.59 11.39
N ILE A 808 -32.05 34.15 10.20
CA ILE A 808 -31.31 33.82 8.96
C ILE A 808 -29.91 34.45 8.95
N LEU A 809 -29.73 35.64 9.54
CA LEU A 809 -28.39 36.23 9.68
C LEU A 809 -27.49 35.40 10.63
N GLU A 810 -28.06 34.88 11.72
CA GLU A 810 -27.36 33.99 12.62
C GLU A 810 -27.00 32.66 11.94
N ALA A 811 -27.91 32.08 11.13
CA ALA A 811 -27.65 30.91 10.31
C ALA A 811 -26.56 31.17 9.29
N LEU A 812 -26.62 32.34 8.60
CA LEU A 812 -25.60 32.73 7.62
C LEU A 812 -24.20 32.79 8.25
N ALA A 813 -24.07 33.45 9.41
CA ALA A 813 -22.80 33.53 10.13
C ALA A 813 -22.25 32.12 10.49
N GLY A 814 -23.12 31.19 10.89
CA GLY A 814 -22.73 29.78 11.15
C GLY A 814 -22.25 29.08 9.90
N PHE A 815 -22.93 29.24 8.75
CA PHE A 815 -22.52 28.62 7.49
C PHE A 815 -21.25 29.27 6.90
N GLU A 816 -21.04 30.57 7.07
CA GLU A 816 -19.80 31.27 6.68
C GLU A 816 -18.59 30.73 7.46
N GLN A 817 -18.73 30.50 8.77
CA GLN A 817 -17.69 29.89 9.60
C GLN A 817 -17.32 28.47 9.14
N LEU A 818 -18.29 27.71 8.61
CA LEU A 818 -18.10 26.34 8.13
C LEU A 818 -17.61 26.30 6.66
N GLY A 819 -17.72 27.41 5.90
CA GLY A 819 -17.47 27.42 4.44
C GLY A 819 -18.55 26.65 3.65
N ALA A 820 -19.81 26.64 4.12
CA ALA A 820 -20.93 25.90 3.54
C ALA A 820 -21.62 26.69 2.41
N GLU A 821 -20.98 26.80 1.24
CA GLU A 821 -21.36 27.69 0.14
C GLU A 821 -22.84 27.55 -0.31
N THR A 822 -23.32 26.33 -0.48
CA THR A 822 -24.72 26.07 -0.88
C THR A 822 -25.72 26.68 0.10
N TRP A 823 -25.42 26.61 1.40
CA TRP A 823 -26.27 27.13 2.47
C TRP A 823 -26.14 28.64 2.63
N ILE A 824 -24.95 29.22 2.37
CA ILE A 824 -24.73 30.66 2.30
C ILE A 824 -25.58 31.25 1.18
N GLU A 825 -25.60 30.63 -0.02
CA GLU A 825 -26.46 31.04 -1.13
C GLU A 825 -27.96 30.98 -0.74
N ARG A 826 -28.40 29.91 -0.08
CA ARG A 826 -29.80 29.77 0.42
C ARG A 826 -30.15 30.86 1.41
N CYS A 827 -29.32 31.13 2.42
CA CYS A 827 -29.52 32.22 3.37
C CYS A 827 -29.65 33.59 2.69
N THR A 828 -28.76 33.87 1.77
CA THR A 828 -28.72 35.13 1.00
C THR A 828 -29.99 35.31 0.18
N SER A 829 -30.48 34.24 -0.46
CA SER A 829 -31.71 34.24 -1.23
C SER A 829 -32.96 34.51 -0.32
N GLU A 830 -33.00 33.87 0.85
CA GLU A 830 -34.09 34.07 1.81
C GLU A 830 -34.09 35.47 2.42
N LEU A 831 -32.91 36.05 2.72
CA LEU A 831 -32.77 37.43 3.19
C LEU A 831 -33.30 38.45 2.16
N GLY A 832 -32.95 38.22 0.86
CA GLY A 832 -33.50 39.01 -0.26
C GLY A 832 -35.04 38.99 -0.32
N SER A 833 -35.65 37.86 0.06
CA SER A 833 -37.10 37.65 0.09
C SER A 833 -37.82 38.37 1.24
N ILE A 834 -37.13 38.72 2.34
CA ILE A 834 -37.65 39.43 3.52
C ILE A 834 -37.71 40.95 3.30
N GLY A 835 -36.69 41.52 2.62
CA GLY A 835 -36.65 42.91 2.23
C GLY A 835 -37.48 43.11 0.96
N GLY A 836 -38.75 43.60 1.03
CA GLY A 836 -39.59 43.83 -0.14
C GLY A 836 -38.81 44.44 -1.31
N ARG A 837 -38.90 43.82 -2.51
CA ARG A 837 -38.47 44.25 -3.83
C ARG A 837 -37.31 45.28 -3.83
N THR A 838 -36.15 44.89 -3.46
CA THR A 838 -34.95 45.40 -4.12
C THR A 838 -34.83 44.58 -5.40
N ARG A 839 -35.04 45.23 -6.54
CA ARG A 839 -34.66 44.71 -7.84
C ARG A 839 -33.13 44.48 -7.77
N GLU A 840 -32.68 43.27 -7.55
CA GLU A 840 -31.29 42.96 -7.83
C GLU A 840 -31.05 43.21 -9.31
N GLU A 841 -30.28 44.24 -9.61
CA GLU A 841 -29.71 44.52 -10.93
C GLU A 841 -28.59 43.47 -11.14
N GLY A 842 -28.94 42.26 -11.60
CA GLY A 842 -27.99 41.25 -11.96
C GLY A 842 -28.52 39.83 -11.93
N LEU A 843 -27.80 38.91 -12.59
CA LEU A 843 -28.06 37.48 -12.60
C LEU A 843 -27.57 36.84 -11.28
N THR A 844 -28.35 35.91 -10.74
CA THR A 844 -27.88 35.06 -9.62
C THR A 844 -26.67 34.19 -10.07
N PRO A 845 -25.88 33.63 -9.15
CA PRO A 845 -24.77 32.73 -9.51
C PRO A 845 -25.20 31.53 -10.36
N ALA A 846 -26.37 30.95 -10.09
CA ALA A 846 -26.94 29.88 -10.91
C ALA A 846 -27.33 30.36 -12.31
N GLU A 847 -28.03 31.50 -12.38
CA GLU A 847 -28.39 32.13 -13.65
C GLU A 847 -27.16 32.56 -14.46
N ARG A 848 -26.07 33.03 -13.80
CA ARG A 848 -24.78 33.34 -14.47
C ARG A 848 -24.13 32.10 -15.09
N ARG A 849 -24.12 30.97 -14.39
CA ARG A 849 -23.60 29.70 -14.93
C ARG A 849 -24.41 29.21 -16.15
N VAL A 850 -25.74 29.26 -16.04
CA VAL A 850 -26.62 28.93 -17.17
C VAL A 850 -26.39 29.91 -18.33
N ALA A 851 -26.34 31.22 -18.06
CA ALA A 851 -26.14 32.26 -19.07
C ALA A 851 -24.79 32.13 -19.79
N ALA A 852 -23.70 31.83 -19.09
CA ALA A 852 -22.38 31.62 -19.65
C ALA A 852 -22.35 30.43 -20.65
N LEU A 853 -22.87 29.27 -20.25
CA LEU A 853 -22.92 28.09 -21.13
C LEU A 853 -23.84 28.29 -22.35
N VAL A 854 -24.92 29.06 -22.16
CA VAL A 854 -25.83 29.41 -23.25
C VAL A 854 -25.19 30.44 -24.20
N ALA A 855 -24.37 31.36 -23.69
CA ALA A 855 -23.59 32.30 -24.52
C ALA A 855 -22.53 31.56 -25.36
N GLU A 856 -21.93 30.50 -24.83
CA GLU A 856 -21.02 29.61 -25.57
C GLU A 856 -21.74 28.82 -26.72
N GLY A 857 -23.04 29.00 -26.91
CA GLY A 857 -23.80 28.36 -27.99
C GLY A 857 -24.39 26.99 -27.67
N ARG A 858 -24.30 26.50 -26.46
CA ARG A 858 -24.79 25.16 -26.02
C ARG A 858 -26.32 25.10 -25.99
N THR A 859 -26.92 24.04 -26.47
CA THR A 859 -28.35 23.79 -26.40
C THR A 859 -28.82 23.62 -24.94
N ASN A 860 -30.13 23.78 -24.65
CA ASN A 860 -30.66 23.59 -23.29
C ASN A 860 -30.36 22.16 -22.76
N ARG A 861 -30.31 21.17 -23.64
CA ARG A 861 -29.96 19.79 -23.29
C ARG A 861 -28.49 19.66 -22.87
N GLU A 862 -27.59 20.34 -23.58
CA GLU A 862 -26.16 20.36 -23.26
C GLU A 862 -25.87 21.15 -21.97
N VAL A 863 -26.56 22.28 -21.76
CA VAL A 863 -26.50 23.05 -20.52
C VAL A 863 -27.05 22.24 -19.34
N ALA A 864 -28.18 21.56 -19.55
CA ALA A 864 -28.77 20.65 -18.56
C ALA A 864 -27.80 19.52 -18.16
N ALA A 865 -27.17 18.90 -19.15
CA ALA A 865 -26.14 17.88 -18.92
C ALA A 865 -24.91 18.45 -18.21
N ALA A 866 -24.44 19.65 -18.62
CA ALA A 866 -23.24 20.28 -18.03
C ALA A 866 -23.45 20.78 -16.58
N LEU A 867 -24.67 21.19 -16.23
CA LEU A 867 -25.01 21.69 -14.89
C LEU A 867 -25.84 20.71 -14.05
N PHE A 868 -26.06 19.49 -14.56
CA PHE A 868 -26.87 18.44 -13.93
C PHE A 868 -28.27 18.90 -13.54
N LEU A 869 -28.90 19.68 -14.45
CA LEU A 869 -30.23 20.21 -14.29
C LEU A 869 -31.21 19.53 -15.27
N GLY A 870 -32.50 19.58 -14.99
CA GLY A 870 -33.51 19.21 -15.99
C GLY A 870 -33.59 20.26 -17.11
N GLU A 871 -33.87 19.84 -18.37
CA GLU A 871 -34.04 20.79 -19.49
C GLU A 871 -35.12 21.85 -19.22
N ARG A 872 -36.17 21.49 -18.44
CA ARG A 872 -37.22 22.42 -17.98
C ARG A 872 -36.69 23.47 -17.00
N THR A 873 -35.79 23.05 -16.13
CA THR A 873 -35.13 23.94 -15.16
C THR A 873 -34.24 24.95 -15.88
N VAL A 874 -33.45 24.50 -16.88
CA VAL A 874 -32.66 25.40 -17.74
C VAL A 874 -33.56 26.38 -18.48
N ALA A 875 -34.69 25.93 -19.04
CA ALA A 875 -35.66 26.79 -19.72
C ALA A 875 -36.27 27.83 -18.76
N SER A 876 -36.57 27.45 -17.52
CA SER A 876 -37.05 28.36 -16.47
C SER A 876 -36.01 29.42 -16.12
N HIS A 877 -34.73 29.01 -15.91
CA HIS A 877 -33.62 29.96 -15.69
C HIS A 877 -33.47 30.93 -16.86
N LEU A 878 -33.54 30.47 -18.11
CA LEU A 878 -33.44 31.32 -19.28
C LEU A 878 -34.57 32.34 -19.33
N THR A 879 -35.79 31.96 -18.97
CA THR A 879 -36.92 32.89 -18.89
C THR A 879 -36.66 34.01 -17.87
N HIS A 880 -36.10 33.65 -16.71
CA HIS A 880 -35.73 34.65 -15.68
C HIS A 880 -34.54 35.51 -16.09
N ILE A 881 -33.51 34.89 -16.71
CA ILE A 881 -32.32 35.59 -17.23
C ILE A 881 -32.75 36.64 -18.27
N TYR A 882 -33.59 36.26 -19.23
CA TYR A 882 -34.07 37.18 -20.27
C TYR A 882 -34.89 38.36 -19.68
N ALA A 883 -35.72 38.04 -18.70
CA ALA A 883 -36.49 39.05 -17.99
C ALA A 883 -35.60 40.03 -17.18
N LYS A 884 -34.53 39.52 -16.54
CA LYS A 884 -33.59 40.34 -15.74
C LYS A 884 -32.68 41.21 -16.62
N LEU A 885 -32.21 40.70 -17.75
CA LEU A 885 -31.33 41.41 -18.66
C LEU A 885 -32.08 42.28 -19.69
N GLY A 886 -33.43 42.19 -19.72
CA GLY A 886 -34.24 42.94 -20.67
C GLY A 886 -34.10 42.49 -22.11
N ILE A 887 -33.68 41.27 -22.35
CA ILE A 887 -33.43 40.67 -23.67
C ILE A 887 -34.57 39.68 -24.03
N ARG A 888 -34.66 39.31 -25.31
CA ARG A 888 -35.77 38.49 -25.81
C ARG A 888 -35.31 37.20 -26.49
N SER A 889 -34.00 37.03 -26.66
CA SER A 889 -33.49 35.90 -27.41
C SER A 889 -32.12 35.43 -26.92
N ARG A 890 -31.81 34.15 -27.21
CA ARG A 890 -30.53 33.51 -26.96
C ARG A 890 -29.37 34.25 -27.64
N THR A 891 -29.62 34.77 -28.85
CA THR A 891 -28.62 35.50 -29.62
C THR A 891 -28.28 36.86 -28.98
N GLU A 892 -29.28 37.50 -28.32
CA GLU A 892 -29.06 38.73 -27.55
C GLU A 892 -28.29 38.43 -26.27
N LEU A 893 -28.51 37.26 -25.62
CA LEU A 893 -27.77 36.85 -24.44
C LEU A 893 -26.26 36.75 -24.72
N ALA A 894 -25.90 36.08 -25.83
CA ALA A 894 -24.50 35.97 -26.25
C ALA A 894 -23.80 37.32 -26.45
N ARG A 895 -24.53 38.32 -27.00
CA ARG A 895 -23.98 39.66 -27.23
C ARG A 895 -23.86 40.53 -25.97
N VAL A 896 -24.59 40.18 -24.91
CA VAL A 896 -24.59 40.95 -23.66
C VAL A 896 -23.50 40.43 -22.71
N LEU A 897 -23.08 39.20 -22.91
CA LEU A 897 -22.07 38.52 -22.07
C LEU A 897 -20.67 38.44 -22.71
N ASP A 898 -20.56 38.73 -24.07
CA ASP A 898 -19.29 39.03 -24.74
C ASP A 898 -18.83 40.47 -24.33
#